data_6af5ed1b8b83c4ac994b583f6e77e3e7
#
_entry.id   6af5ed1b8b83c4ac994b583f6e77e3e7
#
_cell.length_a   1.000
_cell.length_b   1.000
_cell.length_c   1.000
_cell.angle_alpha   90.00
_cell.angle_beta   90.00
_cell.angle_gamma   90.00
#
_symmetry.space_group_name_H-M   'P 1'
#
loop_
_entity.id
_entity.type
_entity.pdbx_description
1 polymer ?
#
loop_
_entity_poly.entity_id
_entity_poly.type
_entity_poly.pdbx_seq_one_letter_code
_entity_poly.pdbx_strand_id
1 'polypeptide(L)'
;MKNKVLLRQSSKDCSLHPSAGKPSRLGLLGTGSVQLAALALGFWAGTQGAQLHAEAAKEVTNAKAADSSEKCPVIGGVQKAPNERNTAAGSYSNRDWWPNQLNLQILHQNSAKSNPLGESFNYAEEFKKLDLEALKKDLIALMTTSQDWWPADYGSYGPLFIRMAWHSAGTYRITDGRGGASYGTQRFAPLNSWPDNANLDKARRLLWPIKQKYGQKISWADLMVFAGNCALESMGFKPFGFAGGRADVWEPQEDISWGPETKWLDDKRYTGDRKLASPLGAVQMGLIYVNPEGPNGKPDPLAAAKDIRETFGRMAMNDEETVALIAGGHTLGKAHGAANPKGHVGPEPEGATIEEQGLGWKNSYGKGNGADTITSGLEGAWTSTPTKWSNEYFENLFDYTWVLSKSPAGAQQWTPKGDSAKKTVPDAHDKSKSHAPIMFTTDLALKLDPAYGKISKRFRDNPKEFDQAFAKAWYKLTHRDMGPAVRCLGPLVPATQLWQDPVPAVDHALVSESDVAELKAKIRASGLSNSQLVSTAWASASTFRGTDKRGGANGARLRLAPQAKWAVNQPAELEKVLPVFEKIQKDFNGAQSGGKKISIADLIVLGGCTAIEDAAKKAGNEVKVPFSPGRTDATQEMTDVQSFAVLEPATDGFRNYFGNEHDRPAEELLVDRAHLLTLTAPEMTVLVGGMRVLNTNVGFPQLGVFTKRPGTLTNDFFVNLLDMGTDWKKSPACEHFFEGRDRKTGEVKWTGSRVDLVFGSNSQLRAIAEAYGSADAQQKFVNDFVAVWNKVMNLDRFDLGQTLASRR
;
A
#
# COMPACT_ATOMS: atom_id res chain seq x y z
N MET A 1 -32.58 -2.13 23.21
CA MET A 1 -33.52 -1.47 22.28
C MET A 1 -33.10 -1.83 20.88
N LYS A 2 -33.96 -2.45 20.11
CA LYS A 2 -33.68 -3.02 18.78
C LYS A 2 -33.78 -1.91 17.74
N ASN A 3 -32.69 -1.60 17.02
CA ASN A 3 -32.76 -0.84 15.77
C ASN A 3 -32.53 -1.78 14.59
N LYS A 4 -33.60 -2.01 13.87
CA LYS A 4 -33.59 -2.66 12.54
C LYS A 4 -33.02 -1.68 11.53
N VAL A 5 -31.88 -2.02 10.94
CA VAL A 5 -31.41 -1.40 9.71
C VAL A 5 -32.00 -2.18 8.55
N LEU A 6 -32.81 -1.52 7.76
CA LEU A 6 -33.37 -2.01 6.48
C LEU A 6 -32.27 -1.98 5.42
N LEU A 7 -31.68 -3.13 5.14
CA LEU A 7 -30.88 -3.34 3.94
C LEU A 7 -31.83 -3.51 2.74
N ARG A 8 -31.75 -2.58 1.80
CA ARG A 8 -32.33 -2.79 0.46
C ARG A 8 -31.43 -3.76 -0.29
N GLN A 9 -31.91 -4.97 -0.42
CA GLN A 9 -31.37 -5.96 -1.35
C GLN A 9 -31.66 -5.54 -2.79
N SER A 10 -30.64 -5.40 -3.59
CA SER A 10 -30.70 -5.57 -5.04
C SER A 10 -29.53 -6.46 -5.47
N SER A 11 -29.56 -7.70 -5.08
CA SER A 11 -28.72 -8.75 -5.64
C SER A 11 -29.61 -9.63 -6.53
N LYS A 12 -29.31 -9.64 -7.84
CA LYS A 12 -29.81 -10.74 -8.68
C LYS A 12 -28.92 -11.94 -8.38
N ASP A 13 -29.43 -12.87 -7.58
CA ASP A 13 -28.78 -14.12 -7.21
C ASP A 13 -28.45 -14.96 -8.45
N CYS A 14 -27.16 -15.24 -8.68
CA CYS A 14 -26.73 -16.28 -9.62
C CYS A 14 -26.84 -17.66 -8.95
N SER A 15 -28.05 -18.21 -8.83
CA SER A 15 -28.26 -19.58 -8.35
C SER A 15 -28.51 -20.52 -9.53
N LEU A 16 -27.62 -21.46 -9.75
CA LEU A 16 -27.77 -22.56 -10.69
C LEU A 16 -28.42 -23.77 -9.99
N HIS A 17 -29.73 -23.96 -10.13
CA HIS A 17 -30.37 -25.27 -9.93
C HIS A 17 -31.00 -25.69 -11.24
N PRO A 18 -30.86 -26.97 -11.66
CA PRO A 18 -31.50 -27.45 -12.86
C PRO A 18 -32.94 -27.92 -12.55
N SER A 19 -33.94 -27.27 -13.17
CA SER A 19 -35.27 -27.85 -13.27
C SER A 19 -35.75 -27.80 -14.71
N ALA A 20 -36.12 -28.97 -15.19
CA ALA A 20 -36.80 -29.22 -16.47
C ALA A 20 -38.27 -28.81 -16.40
N GLY A 21 -38.82 -28.25 -17.50
CA GLY A 21 -40.23 -28.01 -17.61
C GLY A 21 -40.64 -27.00 -18.65
N LYS A 22 -41.33 -27.42 -19.64
CA LYS A 22 -41.77 -26.78 -20.89
C LYS A 22 -42.99 -25.82 -20.74
N PRO A 23 -43.51 -25.24 -21.85
CA PRO A 23 -43.67 -23.81 -22.08
C PRO A 23 -45.14 -23.34 -22.21
N SER A 24 -45.42 -22.06 -22.16
CA SER A 24 -46.62 -21.49 -22.89
C SER A 24 -46.55 -19.94 -22.99
N ARG A 25 -46.56 -19.52 -24.17
CA ARG A 25 -47.26 -18.50 -25.02
C ARG A 25 -47.80 -17.19 -24.43
N LEU A 26 -47.53 -16.22 -25.26
CA LEU A 26 -48.28 -15.03 -25.71
C LEU A 26 -48.48 -13.82 -24.78
N GLY A 27 -48.20 -12.68 -25.40
CA GLY A 27 -48.83 -11.41 -25.15
C GLY A 27 -48.12 -10.20 -25.73
N LEU A 28 -48.60 -9.69 -26.83
CA LEU A 28 -48.14 -8.59 -27.65
C LEU A 28 -48.42 -7.21 -27.03
N LEU A 29 -47.69 -6.22 -27.58
CA LEU A 29 -48.04 -4.80 -27.81
C LEU A 29 -47.59 -3.75 -26.76
N GLY A 30 -46.86 -2.79 -27.25
CA GLY A 30 -47.12 -1.39 -27.13
C GLY A 30 -45.94 -0.44 -27.29
N THR A 31 -45.88 0.13 -28.48
CA THR A 31 -44.99 1.22 -28.91
C THR A 31 -45.19 2.51 -28.15
N GLY A 32 -44.15 3.32 -28.01
CA GLY A 32 -44.31 4.70 -27.61
C GLY A 32 -42.98 5.46 -27.51
N SER A 33 -42.54 6.00 -28.64
CA SER A 33 -41.52 7.04 -28.75
C SER A 33 -42.05 8.36 -28.25
N VAL A 34 -41.28 9.20 -27.54
CA VAL A 34 -41.30 10.67 -27.66
C VAL A 34 -39.95 11.26 -27.24
N GLN A 35 -39.57 12.23 -28.00
CA GLN A 35 -38.35 13.02 -28.12
C GLN A 35 -38.15 14.05 -27.00
N LEU A 36 -36.86 14.40 -26.88
CA LEU A 36 -36.20 15.71 -26.64
C LEU A 36 -37.00 16.89 -26.06
N ALA A 37 -36.45 17.47 -25.03
CA ALA A 37 -36.29 18.93 -24.95
C ALA A 37 -35.14 19.32 -24.00
N ALA A 38 -34.15 20.03 -24.55
CA ALA A 38 -33.15 20.77 -23.82
C ALA A 38 -33.73 22.08 -23.32
N LEU A 39 -33.31 22.55 -22.15
CA LEU A 39 -33.27 23.97 -21.82
C LEU A 39 -32.16 24.22 -20.75
N ALA A 40 -31.21 25.05 -21.19
CA ALA A 40 -30.21 25.69 -20.38
C ALA A 40 -30.82 26.84 -19.60
N LEU A 41 -30.22 27.12 -18.43
CA LEU A 41 -29.91 28.44 -17.88
C LEU A 41 -29.65 28.38 -16.38
N GLY A 42 -28.56 28.98 -15.96
CA GLY A 42 -28.31 29.27 -14.58
C GLY A 42 -26.84 29.32 -14.20
N PHE A 43 -26.13 30.30 -14.70
CA PHE A 43 -24.71 30.61 -14.44
C PHE A 43 -24.51 31.31 -13.09
N TRP A 44 -23.34 31.08 -12.53
CA TRP A 44 -22.43 31.99 -11.80
C TRP A 44 -22.25 31.75 -10.33
N ALA A 45 -21.13 31.29 -9.98
CA ALA A 45 -20.05 31.79 -9.10
C ALA A 45 -19.32 30.64 -8.42
N GLY A 46 -18.02 30.50 -8.64
CA GLY A 46 -17.16 29.58 -7.87
C GLY A 46 -16.04 28.87 -8.65
N THR A 47 -15.53 29.50 -9.73
CA THR A 47 -14.39 28.94 -10.47
C THR A 47 -13.26 29.97 -10.59
N GLN A 48 -12.44 30.12 -9.55
CA GLN A 48 -11.22 30.91 -9.66
C GLN A 48 -9.93 30.20 -9.17
N GLY A 49 -9.99 28.98 -8.69
CA GLY A 49 -8.79 28.26 -8.23
C GLY A 49 -8.11 27.32 -9.23
N ALA A 50 -8.87 26.75 -10.15
CA ALA A 50 -8.40 25.66 -11.03
C ALA A 50 -7.96 26.08 -12.44
N GLN A 51 -8.24 27.31 -12.87
CA GLN A 51 -7.85 27.80 -14.21
C GLN A 51 -6.42 28.35 -14.28
N LEU A 52 -5.76 28.57 -13.16
CA LEU A 52 -4.48 29.28 -13.09
C LEU A 52 -3.26 28.43 -13.43
N HIS A 53 -3.34 27.11 -13.34
CA HIS A 53 -2.24 26.24 -13.78
C HIS A 53 -2.27 25.92 -15.29
N ALA A 54 -3.41 26.06 -15.94
CA ALA A 54 -3.51 25.87 -17.40
C ALA A 54 -3.19 27.15 -18.20
N GLU A 55 -3.32 28.31 -17.60
CA GLU A 55 -2.98 29.59 -18.26
C GLU A 55 -1.52 29.99 -18.08
N ALA A 56 -0.87 29.64 -16.97
CA ALA A 56 0.57 29.86 -16.78
C ALA A 56 1.43 29.11 -17.82
N ALA A 57 0.94 28.00 -18.34
CA ALA A 57 1.59 27.27 -19.44
C ALA A 57 1.44 27.95 -20.82
N LYS A 58 0.51 28.90 -20.95
CA LYS A 58 0.29 29.61 -22.22
C LYS A 58 1.00 30.98 -22.32
N GLU A 59 1.31 31.59 -21.20
CA GLU A 59 1.97 32.95 -21.22
C GLU A 59 3.50 32.90 -21.29
N VAL A 60 4.16 31.76 -21.11
CA VAL A 60 5.62 31.65 -21.23
C VAL A 60 6.13 31.67 -22.68
N THR A 61 5.24 31.64 -23.65
CA THR A 61 5.64 31.62 -25.10
C THR A 61 5.90 32.96 -25.74
N ASN A 62 5.79 34.09 -25.03
CA ASN A 62 5.93 35.42 -25.62
C ASN A 62 6.95 36.37 -24.96
N ALA A 63 8.00 35.88 -24.34
CA ALA A 63 9.16 36.71 -24.01
C ALA A 63 10.18 36.67 -25.16
N LYS A 64 10.29 37.77 -25.89
CA LYS A 64 11.35 37.96 -26.88
C LYS A 64 12.73 37.87 -26.20
N ALA A 65 13.46 36.80 -26.53
CA ALA A 65 14.87 36.67 -26.19
C ALA A 65 15.68 37.68 -27.00
N ALA A 66 16.46 38.49 -26.31
CA ALA A 66 17.48 39.33 -26.94
C ALA A 66 18.63 38.42 -27.43
N ASP A 67 19.00 38.63 -28.67
CA ASP A 67 20.04 37.91 -29.41
C ASP A 67 21.42 38.18 -28.78
N SER A 68 22.07 37.15 -28.25
CA SER A 68 23.53 37.12 -28.08
C SER A 68 24.01 35.73 -28.48
N SER A 69 24.37 35.58 -29.73
CA SER A 69 24.87 34.36 -30.34
C SER A 69 26.32 34.08 -29.96
N GLU A 70 26.57 33.25 -28.97
CA GLU A 70 27.75 32.40 -28.99
C GLU A 70 27.31 30.97 -29.17
N LYS A 71 27.63 30.44 -30.34
CA LYS A 71 27.23 29.09 -30.75
C LYS A 71 28.01 28.02 -29.97
N CYS A 72 27.35 27.37 -29.03
CA CYS A 72 27.76 26.07 -28.55
C CYS A 72 27.54 25.02 -29.68
N PRO A 73 28.57 24.27 -30.14
CA PRO A 73 28.47 23.43 -31.33
C PRO A 73 27.63 22.18 -31.20
N VAL A 74 26.97 21.91 -30.08
CA VAL A 74 26.34 20.61 -29.79
C VAL A 74 24.83 20.67 -29.67
N ILE A 75 24.20 21.82 -29.64
CA ILE A 75 22.75 21.91 -29.57
C ILE A 75 22.20 22.79 -30.65
N GLY A 76 22.09 22.22 -31.86
CA GLY A 76 21.19 22.80 -32.86
C GLY A 76 19.80 22.89 -32.25
N GLY A 77 19.19 24.11 -32.30
CA GLY A 77 17.91 24.35 -31.68
C GLY A 77 16.88 23.33 -32.09
N VAL A 78 16.51 22.47 -31.18
CA VAL A 78 15.35 21.58 -31.32
C VAL A 78 14.15 22.51 -31.14
N GLN A 79 13.57 22.97 -32.25
CA GLN A 79 12.18 23.39 -32.25
C GLN A 79 11.37 22.15 -31.81
N LYS A 80 10.83 22.18 -30.63
CA LYS A 80 9.84 21.17 -30.22
C LYS A 80 8.66 21.25 -31.19
N ALA A 81 8.65 20.35 -32.18
CA ALA A 81 7.40 20.07 -32.87
C ALA A 81 6.38 19.63 -31.82
N PRO A 82 5.18 20.21 -31.80
CA PRO A 82 4.18 19.83 -30.81
C PRO A 82 3.83 18.34 -31.04
N ASN A 83 4.14 17.52 -30.05
CA ASN A 83 3.68 16.13 -29.87
C ASN A 83 4.23 15.01 -30.76
N GLU A 84 5.35 15.17 -31.47
CA GLU A 84 5.97 14.03 -32.15
C GLU A 84 6.94 13.29 -31.23
N ARG A 85 6.54 12.12 -30.75
CA ARG A 85 7.37 11.19 -29.97
C ARG A 85 8.16 10.29 -30.94
N ASN A 86 9.25 10.82 -31.53
CA ASN A 86 10.00 10.17 -32.59
C ASN A 86 11.15 9.27 -32.11
N THR A 87 11.19 8.92 -30.82
CA THR A 87 12.19 8.04 -30.22
C THR A 87 11.54 6.96 -29.41
N ALA A 88 12.24 5.85 -29.13
CA ALA A 88 11.75 4.78 -28.28
C ALA A 88 11.33 5.31 -26.89
N ALA A 89 12.05 6.27 -26.32
CA ALA A 89 11.72 6.90 -25.05
C ALA A 89 10.44 7.76 -25.10
N GLY A 90 10.04 8.21 -26.29
CA GLY A 90 8.80 8.98 -26.52
C GLY A 90 7.66 8.16 -27.10
N SER A 91 7.80 6.84 -27.27
CA SER A 91 6.75 5.99 -27.85
C SER A 91 5.52 5.92 -26.95
N TYR A 92 4.37 5.74 -27.60
CA TYR A 92 3.12 5.51 -26.89
C TYR A 92 3.07 4.13 -26.27
N SER A 93 2.61 4.03 -25.03
CA SER A 93 2.31 2.75 -24.37
C SER A 93 0.94 2.23 -24.81
N ASN A 94 0.65 0.95 -24.53
CA ASN A 94 -0.69 0.40 -24.74
C ASN A 94 -1.77 1.19 -24.01
N ARG A 95 -1.46 1.79 -22.86
CA ARG A 95 -2.38 2.63 -22.09
C ARG A 95 -2.76 3.92 -22.82
N ASP A 96 -1.85 4.49 -23.61
CA ASP A 96 -2.14 5.68 -24.42
C ASP A 96 -3.12 5.34 -25.56
N TRP A 97 -3.04 4.13 -26.15
CA TRP A 97 -3.92 3.66 -27.21
C TRP A 97 -5.26 3.13 -26.69
N TRP A 98 -5.19 2.32 -25.63
CA TRP A 98 -6.34 1.64 -25.03
C TRP A 98 -6.31 1.78 -23.50
N PRO A 99 -6.77 2.93 -22.95
CA PRO A 99 -6.65 3.21 -21.52
C PRO A 99 -7.42 2.25 -20.61
N ASN A 100 -8.38 1.50 -21.16
CA ASN A 100 -9.19 0.52 -20.42
C ASN A 100 -8.63 -0.92 -20.51
N GLN A 101 -7.48 -1.12 -21.14
CA GLN A 101 -6.81 -2.42 -21.14
C GLN A 101 -6.18 -2.71 -19.78
N LEU A 102 -6.17 -4.02 -19.45
CA LEU A 102 -5.55 -4.54 -18.23
C LEU A 102 -4.06 -4.16 -18.19
N ASN A 103 -3.63 -3.48 -17.13
CA ASN A 103 -2.24 -3.09 -16.93
C ASN A 103 -1.45 -4.22 -16.25
N LEU A 104 -0.58 -4.87 -17.00
CA LEU A 104 0.31 -5.93 -16.50
C LEU A 104 1.71 -5.43 -16.11
N GLN A 105 2.02 -4.16 -16.35
CA GLN A 105 3.36 -3.61 -16.09
C GLN A 105 3.70 -3.66 -14.59
N ILE A 106 2.71 -3.52 -13.72
CA ILE A 106 2.91 -3.64 -12.27
C ILE A 106 3.48 -5.00 -11.83
N LEU A 107 3.34 -6.06 -12.64
CA LEU A 107 3.94 -7.37 -12.38
C LEU A 107 5.42 -7.46 -12.79
N HIS A 108 5.98 -6.40 -13.34
CA HIS A 108 7.37 -6.31 -13.79
C HIS A 108 8.18 -5.25 -13.02
N GLN A 109 7.56 -4.56 -12.07
CA GLN A 109 8.23 -3.55 -11.24
C GLN A 109 9.37 -4.16 -10.43
N ASN A 110 10.39 -3.36 -10.17
CA ASN A 110 11.53 -3.72 -9.32
C ASN A 110 12.25 -4.99 -9.79
N SER A 111 12.43 -5.15 -11.10
CA SER A 111 13.23 -6.25 -11.65
C SER A 111 14.62 -6.28 -11.02
N ALA A 112 15.10 -7.47 -10.66
CA ALA A 112 16.46 -7.64 -10.14
C ALA A 112 17.53 -7.11 -11.12
N LYS A 113 17.24 -7.12 -12.42
CA LYS A 113 18.14 -6.57 -13.46
C LYS A 113 18.24 -5.04 -13.45
N SER A 114 17.25 -4.34 -12.91
CA SER A 114 17.28 -2.87 -12.76
C SER A 114 17.91 -2.40 -11.45
N ASN A 115 18.34 -3.32 -10.58
CA ASN A 115 19.03 -2.98 -9.35
C ASN A 115 20.49 -2.57 -9.63
N PRO A 116 20.90 -1.31 -9.43
CA PRO A 116 22.26 -0.85 -9.70
C PRO A 116 23.32 -1.47 -8.79
N LEU A 117 22.90 -2.09 -7.66
CA LEU A 117 23.79 -2.76 -6.73
C LEU A 117 24.01 -4.25 -7.08
N GLY A 118 23.32 -4.74 -8.10
CA GLY A 118 23.39 -6.12 -8.59
C GLY A 118 22.48 -7.09 -7.81
N GLU A 119 22.25 -8.25 -8.43
CA GLU A 119 21.32 -9.26 -7.89
C GLU A 119 21.80 -9.91 -6.58
N SER A 120 23.10 -9.95 -6.36
CA SER A 120 23.72 -10.55 -5.16
C SER A 120 23.74 -9.60 -3.95
N PHE A 121 23.37 -8.33 -4.14
CA PHE A 121 23.41 -7.34 -3.05
C PHE A 121 22.41 -7.70 -1.95
N ASN A 122 22.90 -7.79 -0.72
CA ASN A 122 22.10 -8.07 0.48
C ASN A 122 22.18 -6.89 1.46
N TYR A 123 21.14 -6.07 1.47
CA TYR A 123 21.10 -4.90 2.34
C TYR A 123 21.15 -5.26 3.83
N ALA A 124 20.55 -6.37 4.25
CA ALA A 124 20.59 -6.79 5.66
C ALA A 124 22.03 -7.08 6.13
N GLU A 125 22.87 -7.66 5.26
CA GLU A 125 24.28 -7.89 5.58
C GLU A 125 25.09 -6.58 5.55
N GLU A 126 24.78 -5.65 4.68
CA GLU A 126 25.43 -4.34 4.67
C GLU A 126 25.04 -3.50 5.91
N PHE A 127 23.77 -3.51 6.30
CA PHE A 127 23.31 -2.80 7.48
C PHE A 127 23.97 -3.29 8.77
N LYS A 128 24.28 -4.57 8.91
CA LYS A 128 25.02 -5.12 10.07
C LYS A 128 26.40 -4.51 10.25
N LYS A 129 26.99 -3.95 9.20
CA LYS A 129 28.32 -3.29 9.22
C LYS A 129 28.22 -1.81 9.62
N LEU A 130 27.01 -1.30 9.86
CA LEU A 130 26.78 0.11 10.19
C LEU A 130 27.03 0.39 11.66
N ASP A 131 27.82 1.41 11.94
CA ASP A 131 27.93 2.02 13.27
C ASP A 131 26.80 3.06 13.44
N LEU A 132 25.71 2.65 14.11
CA LEU A 132 24.54 3.52 14.33
C LEU A 132 24.85 4.71 15.25
N GLU A 133 25.74 4.56 16.21
CA GLU A 133 26.11 5.66 17.13
C GLU A 133 26.95 6.72 16.40
N ALA A 134 27.87 6.30 15.54
CA ALA A 134 28.61 7.23 14.70
C ALA A 134 27.67 7.95 13.71
N LEU A 135 26.74 7.24 13.09
CA LEU A 135 25.73 7.83 12.20
C LEU A 135 24.85 8.83 12.94
N LYS A 136 24.37 8.49 14.13
CA LYS A 136 23.58 9.38 14.98
C LYS A 136 24.34 10.67 15.32
N LYS A 137 25.59 10.54 15.70
CA LYS A 137 26.45 11.71 15.99
C LYS A 137 26.58 12.63 14.79
N ASP A 138 26.81 12.08 13.61
CA ASP A 138 26.93 12.87 12.39
C ASP A 138 25.60 13.54 12.00
N LEU A 139 24.47 12.83 12.17
CA LEU A 139 23.14 13.39 11.92
C LEU A 139 22.84 14.57 12.86
N ILE A 140 23.14 14.44 14.16
CA ILE A 140 22.94 15.53 15.13
C ILE A 140 23.83 16.73 14.77
N ALA A 141 25.07 16.49 14.37
CA ALA A 141 25.96 17.58 13.93
C ALA A 141 25.42 18.29 12.68
N LEU A 142 24.92 17.51 11.70
CA LEU A 142 24.27 18.07 10.50
C LEU A 142 23.03 18.92 10.85
N MET A 143 22.17 18.42 11.74
CA MET A 143 20.92 19.10 12.12
C MET A 143 21.14 20.47 12.72
N THR A 144 22.26 20.67 13.43
CA THR A 144 22.61 21.91 14.14
C THR A 144 23.57 22.80 13.35
N THR A 145 23.91 22.42 12.10
CA THR A 145 24.81 23.19 11.24
C THR A 145 23.98 23.79 10.09
N SER A 146 23.48 25.00 10.32
CA SER A 146 22.68 25.73 9.33
C SER A 146 23.49 26.05 8.07
N GLN A 147 22.86 25.84 6.89
CA GLN A 147 23.45 26.13 5.59
C GLN A 147 22.86 27.42 5.01
N ASP A 148 23.69 28.25 4.42
CA ASP A 148 23.27 29.54 3.85
C ASP A 148 22.24 29.38 2.71
N TRP A 149 22.36 28.31 1.93
CA TRP A 149 21.42 28.05 0.84
C TRP A 149 20.03 27.59 1.31
N TRP A 150 19.92 27.08 2.53
CA TRP A 150 18.67 26.67 3.19
C TRP A 150 18.80 26.83 4.70
N PRO A 151 18.62 28.06 5.23
CA PRO A 151 18.79 28.31 6.67
C PRO A 151 17.85 27.52 7.55
N ALA A 152 18.37 26.97 8.65
CA ALA A 152 17.59 26.20 9.60
C ALA A 152 16.71 27.10 10.49
N ASP A 153 15.43 26.75 10.63
CA ASP A 153 14.54 27.39 11.58
C ASP A 153 15.03 27.18 13.01
N TYR A 154 15.06 28.22 13.81
CA TYR A 154 15.54 28.17 15.20
C TYR A 154 16.95 27.55 15.35
N GLY A 155 17.72 27.50 14.26
CA GLY A 155 19.06 26.90 14.21
C GLY A 155 19.10 25.38 14.15
N SER A 156 17.97 24.71 13.88
CA SER A 156 17.91 23.25 13.80
C SER A 156 17.06 22.76 12.62
N TYR A 157 17.59 21.80 11.84
CA TYR A 157 16.83 21.08 10.82
C TYR A 157 16.00 19.92 11.40
N GLY A 158 16.06 19.68 12.70
CA GLY A 158 15.35 18.55 13.32
C GLY A 158 13.87 18.49 12.96
N PRO A 159 13.06 19.57 13.09
CA PRO A 159 11.66 19.57 12.71
C PRO A 159 11.45 19.23 11.21
N LEU A 160 12.32 19.71 10.33
CA LEU A 160 12.28 19.38 8.91
C LEU A 160 12.52 17.87 8.67
N PHE A 161 13.43 17.24 9.42
CA PHE A 161 13.71 15.81 9.31
C PHE A 161 12.61 14.96 9.94
N ILE A 162 11.97 15.40 11.01
CA ILE A 162 10.76 14.77 11.56
C ILE A 162 9.66 14.79 10.51
N ARG A 163 9.40 15.93 9.86
CA ARG A 163 8.42 16.05 8.78
C ARG A 163 8.76 15.13 7.60
N MET A 164 10.01 15.05 7.18
CA MET A 164 10.46 14.15 6.12
C MET A 164 10.18 12.68 6.46
N ALA A 165 10.53 12.23 7.67
CA ALA A 165 10.28 10.86 8.13
C ALA A 165 8.78 10.55 8.22
N TRP A 166 7.98 11.48 8.74
CA TRP A 166 6.53 11.39 8.79
C TRP A 166 5.94 11.24 7.38
N HIS A 167 6.32 12.11 6.45
CA HIS A 167 5.81 12.09 5.08
C HIS A 167 6.29 10.88 4.26
N SER A 168 7.43 10.28 4.61
CA SER A 168 7.82 8.98 4.06
C SER A 168 6.89 7.87 4.55
N ALA A 169 6.57 7.86 5.84
CA ALA A 169 5.79 6.80 6.49
C ALA A 169 4.27 6.97 6.35
N GLY A 170 3.78 8.21 6.34
CA GLY A 170 2.36 8.55 6.34
C GLY A 170 1.63 8.21 5.04
N THR A 171 2.34 7.84 3.98
CA THR A 171 1.77 7.35 2.73
C THR A 171 1.23 5.92 2.82
N TYR A 172 1.50 5.19 3.90
CA TYR A 172 1.01 3.83 4.09
C TYR A 172 -0.52 3.78 4.14
N ARG A 173 -1.08 2.76 3.49
CA ARG A 173 -2.51 2.44 3.58
C ARG A 173 -2.72 0.99 4.02
N ILE A 174 -3.51 0.81 5.05
CA ILE A 174 -3.72 -0.51 5.68
C ILE A 174 -4.46 -1.50 4.78
N THR A 175 -5.29 -1.02 3.85
CA THR A 175 -6.15 -1.83 3.00
C THR A 175 -5.39 -2.79 2.08
N ASP A 176 -4.24 -2.37 1.54
CA ASP A 176 -3.40 -3.19 0.65
C ASP A 176 -1.91 -3.14 0.97
N GLY A 177 -1.55 -2.46 2.06
CA GLY A 177 -0.17 -2.40 2.54
C GLY A 177 0.78 -1.56 1.68
N ARG A 178 0.27 -0.82 0.69
CA ARG A 178 1.09 0.04 -0.18
C ARG A 178 1.44 1.35 0.49
N GLY A 179 2.42 2.04 -0.06
CA GLY A 179 2.99 3.24 0.56
C GLY A 179 3.91 2.90 1.73
N GLY A 180 4.15 3.89 2.60
CA GLY A 180 5.01 3.73 3.76
C GLY A 180 6.49 4.03 3.48
N ALA A 181 7.32 3.84 4.51
CA ALA A 181 8.73 4.20 4.50
C ALA A 181 9.67 3.13 3.93
N SER A 182 9.19 1.88 3.75
CA SER A 182 10.04 0.70 3.56
C SER A 182 10.88 0.67 2.28
N TYR A 183 10.59 1.55 1.32
CA TYR A 183 11.26 1.50 0.00
C TYR A 183 11.95 2.80 -0.41
N GLY A 184 11.88 3.84 0.42
CA GLY A 184 12.49 5.15 0.14
C GLY A 184 11.86 5.88 -1.04
N THR A 185 10.59 5.63 -1.32
CA THR A 185 9.85 6.11 -2.51
C THR A 185 9.59 7.61 -2.54
N GLN A 186 9.75 8.33 -1.41
CA GLN A 186 9.69 9.79 -1.39
C GLN A 186 10.72 10.46 -2.32
N ARG A 187 11.72 9.72 -2.80
CA ARG A 187 12.72 10.19 -3.78
C ARG A 187 12.18 10.28 -5.21
N PHE A 188 11.08 9.61 -5.51
CA PHE A 188 10.56 9.41 -6.87
C PHE A 188 9.23 10.13 -7.10
N ALA A 189 8.97 10.43 -8.36
CA ALA A 189 7.65 10.84 -8.80
C ALA A 189 6.58 9.76 -8.47
N PRO A 190 5.33 10.13 -8.17
CA PRO A 190 4.85 11.51 -7.98
C PRO A 190 5.13 12.08 -6.59
N LEU A 191 5.57 11.24 -5.63
CA LEU A 191 5.69 11.59 -4.20
C LEU A 191 6.64 12.77 -3.94
N ASN A 192 7.77 12.82 -4.66
CA ASN A 192 8.75 13.88 -4.51
C ASN A 192 8.22 15.27 -4.92
N SER A 193 7.12 15.30 -5.67
CA SER A 193 6.56 16.51 -6.29
C SER A 193 5.15 16.85 -5.82
N TRP A 194 4.59 16.10 -4.88
CA TRP A 194 3.30 16.46 -4.31
C TRP A 194 3.37 17.74 -3.48
N PRO A 195 2.33 18.61 -3.53
CA PRO A 195 2.31 19.87 -2.80
C PRO A 195 2.57 19.72 -1.30
N ASP A 196 2.05 18.63 -0.71
CA ASP A 196 2.26 18.36 0.71
C ASP A 196 3.70 17.98 1.07
N ASN A 197 4.51 17.61 0.08
CA ASN A 197 5.94 17.35 0.22
C ASN A 197 6.82 18.58 -0.13
N ALA A 198 6.21 19.76 -0.26
CA ALA A 198 6.93 20.99 -0.56
C ALA A 198 8.14 21.18 0.36
N ASN A 199 9.29 21.47 -0.25
CA ASN A 199 10.59 21.67 0.40
C ASN A 199 11.22 20.43 1.07
N LEU A 200 10.64 19.20 0.98
CA LEU A 200 11.30 17.98 1.44
C LEU A 200 12.43 17.51 0.51
N ASP A 201 12.48 17.98 -0.71
CA ASP A 201 13.64 17.84 -1.60
C ASP A 201 14.91 18.46 -0.97
N LYS A 202 14.77 19.60 -0.26
CA LYS A 202 15.86 20.22 0.51
C LYS A 202 16.28 19.34 1.69
N ALA A 203 15.33 18.71 2.40
CA ALA A 203 15.66 17.80 3.48
C ALA A 203 16.52 16.61 2.99
N ARG A 204 16.13 15.99 1.88
CA ARG A 204 16.92 14.91 1.25
C ARG A 204 18.28 15.40 0.75
N ARG A 205 18.35 16.60 0.18
CA ARG A 205 19.63 17.18 -0.27
C ARG A 205 20.56 17.46 0.91
N LEU A 206 20.06 17.93 2.05
CA LEU A 206 20.83 18.10 3.28
C LEU A 206 21.41 16.79 3.81
N LEU A 207 20.70 15.68 3.65
CA LEU A 207 21.17 14.35 4.08
C LEU A 207 22.21 13.72 3.15
N TRP A 208 22.42 14.27 1.94
CA TRP A 208 23.35 13.67 0.97
C TRP A 208 24.76 13.43 1.50
N PRO A 209 25.42 14.37 2.21
CA PRO A 209 26.74 14.11 2.78
C PRO A 209 26.80 12.91 3.72
N ILE A 210 25.74 12.67 4.48
CA ILE A 210 25.61 11.49 5.35
C ILE A 210 25.46 10.23 4.50
N LYS A 211 24.55 10.22 3.53
CA LYS A 211 24.36 9.11 2.61
C LYS A 211 25.65 8.76 1.88
N GLN A 212 26.39 9.77 1.41
CA GLN A 212 27.67 9.62 0.74
C GLN A 212 28.71 8.98 1.66
N LYS A 213 28.81 9.41 2.92
CA LYS A 213 29.76 8.89 3.91
C LYS A 213 29.50 7.41 4.26
N TYR A 214 28.25 7.06 4.50
CA TYR A 214 27.86 5.72 4.94
C TYR A 214 27.55 4.75 3.80
N GLY A 215 27.31 5.26 2.58
CA GLY A 215 27.17 4.49 1.36
C GLY A 215 26.07 3.44 1.42
N GLN A 216 26.42 2.20 1.07
CA GLN A 216 25.48 1.08 1.00
C GLN A 216 25.10 0.50 2.36
N LYS A 217 25.78 0.86 3.44
CA LYS A 217 25.48 0.41 4.80
C LYS A 217 24.17 0.97 5.34
N ILE A 218 23.68 2.07 4.76
CA ILE A 218 22.38 2.63 5.08
C ILE A 218 21.60 2.95 3.79
N SER A 219 20.38 2.43 3.66
CA SER A 219 19.45 2.80 2.60
C SER A 219 18.92 4.23 2.79
N TRP A 220 18.40 4.85 1.75
CA TRP A 220 17.64 6.09 1.91
C TRP A 220 16.39 5.91 2.76
N ALA A 221 15.73 4.76 2.62
CA ALA A 221 14.55 4.43 3.42
C ALA A 221 14.87 4.44 4.92
N ASP A 222 15.90 3.73 5.34
CA ASP A 222 16.33 3.71 6.75
C ASP A 222 16.90 5.05 7.20
N LEU A 223 17.66 5.76 6.36
CA LEU A 223 18.26 7.04 6.69
C LEU A 223 17.20 8.11 6.97
N MET A 224 16.16 8.21 6.15
CA MET A 224 15.08 9.19 6.34
C MET A 224 14.33 8.96 7.66
N VAL A 225 14.03 7.71 8.00
CA VAL A 225 13.38 7.37 9.28
C VAL A 225 14.31 7.59 10.47
N PHE A 226 15.56 7.15 10.36
CA PHE A 226 16.54 7.32 11.44
C PHE A 226 16.88 8.77 11.71
N ALA A 227 16.94 9.61 10.68
CA ALA A 227 17.11 11.06 10.83
C ALA A 227 15.95 11.69 11.64
N GLY A 228 14.70 11.25 11.41
CA GLY A 228 13.56 11.67 12.24
C GLY A 228 13.70 11.26 13.70
N ASN A 229 14.16 10.05 13.98
CA ASN A 229 14.40 9.58 15.35
C ASN A 229 15.53 10.38 16.03
N CYS A 230 16.66 10.57 15.36
CA CYS A 230 17.77 11.38 15.88
C CYS A 230 17.34 12.84 16.13
N ALA A 231 16.44 13.37 15.30
CA ALA A 231 15.88 14.70 15.49
C ALA A 231 15.04 14.78 16.78
N LEU A 232 14.15 13.84 17.01
CA LEU A 232 13.37 13.75 18.25
C LEU A 232 14.27 13.66 19.48
N GLU A 233 15.31 12.82 19.44
CA GLU A 233 16.27 12.68 20.54
C GLU A 233 17.04 13.98 20.78
N SER A 234 17.48 14.68 19.71
CA SER A 234 18.19 15.95 19.85
C SER A 234 17.36 17.05 20.53
N MET A 235 16.04 16.92 20.46
CA MET A 235 15.07 17.84 21.10
C MET A 235 14.61 17.37 22.48
N GLY A 236 15.22 16.31 23.03
CA GLY A 236 14.94 15.83 24.38
C GLY A 236 13.84 14.78 24.48
N PHE A 237 13.34 14.27 23.37
CA PHE A 237 12.38 13.17 23.34
C PHE A 237 13.10 11.82 23.27
N LYS A 238 12.55 10.81 23.94
CA LYS A 238 13.04 9.43 23.88
C LYS A 238 12.16 8.56 22.97
N PRO A 239 12.54 8.27 21.71
CA PRO A 239 11.79 7.37 20.85
C PRO A 239 11.62 5.97 21.46
N PHE A 240 10.57 5.25 21.07
CA PHE A 240 10.33 3.88 21.52
C PHE A 240 11.40 2.90 21.01
N GLY A 241 11.94 3.16 19.83
CA GLY A 241 13.01 2.39 19.22
C GLY A 241 13.20 2.73 17.75
N PHE A 242 14.08 1.96 17.10
CA PHE A 242 14.35 1.99 15.67
C PHE A 242 14.73 0.59 15.19
N ALA A 243 14.17 0.20 14.06
CA ALA A 243 14.60 -0.97 13.32
C ALA A 243 15.04 -0.56 11.91
N GLY A 244 16.23 -0.98 11.51
CA GLY A 244 16.69 -0.96 10.13
C GLY A 244 16.21 -2.19 9.37
N GLY A 245 16.52 -2.26 8.07
CA GLY A 245 16.18 -3.40 7.21
C GLY A 245 15.28 -3.02 6.04
N ARG A 246 15.03 -1.73 5.82
CA ARG A 246 14.31 -1.19 4.65
C ARG A 246 15.28 -1.10 3.48
N ALA A 247 15.07 -1.93 2.46
CA ALA A 247 15.87 -1.89 1.24
C ALA A 247 15.29 -0.89 0.25
N ASP A 248 16.14 -0.06 -0.35
CA ASP A 248 15.74 0.90 -1.37
C ASP A 248 15.23 0.21 -2.64
N VAL A 249 14.23 0.84 -3.29
CA VAL A 249 13.89 0.59 -4.70
C VAL A 249 14.56 1.63 -5.58
N TRP A 250 14.62 1.36 -6.90
CA TRP A 250 15.38 2.14 -7.86
C TRP A 250 14.52 2.72 -8.98
N GLU A 251 13.20 2.62 -8.84
CA GLU A 251 12.23 3.14 -9.79
C GLU A 251 10.96 3.60 -9.06
N PRO A 252 10.15 4.48 -9.68
CA PRO A 252 8.84 4.89 -9.14
C PRO A 252 7.91 3.71 -8.95
N GLN A 253 7.04 3.77 -7.93
CA GLN A 253 5.96 2.80 -7.74
C GLN A 253 4.73 3.21 -8.55
N GLU A 254 4.42 2.46 -9.62
CA GLU A 254 3.26 2.73 -10.47
C GLU A 254 1.93 2.24 -9.88
N ASP A 255 1.98 1.26 -9.00
CA ASP A 255 0.82 0.61 -8.38
C ASP A 255 0.12 1.44 -7.30
N ILE A 256 0.70 2.57 -6.89
CA ILE A 256 0.15 3.45 -5.85
C ILE A 256 -0.60 4.66 -6.41
N SER A 257 -0.44 4.99 -7.71
CA SER A 257 -1.07 6.15 -8.34
C SER A 257 -2.14 5.70 -9.35
N TRP A 258 -3.38 6.22 -9.17
CA TRP A 258 -4.52 5.85 -10.02
C TRP A 258 -5.03 7.01 -10.88
N GLY A 259 -4.13 7.81 -11.38
CA GLY A 259 -4.41 8.91 -12.26
C GLY A 259 -3.78 10.23 -11.80
N PRO A 260 -4.07 11.32 -12.51
CA PRO A 260 -3.45 12.61 -12.20
C PRO A 260 -3.87 13.09 -10.81
N GLU A 261 -2.91 13.65 -10.10
CA GLU A 261 -3.10 14.19 -8.75
C GLU A 261 -4.25 15.21 -8.69
N THR A 262 -4.41 16.03 -9.72
CA THR A 262 -5.50 17.02 -9.82
C THR A 262 -6.90 16.44 -9.65
N LYS A 263 -7.07 15.15 -9.89
CA LYS A 263 -8.32 14.42 -9.64
C LYS A 263 -8.57 14.19 -8.14
N TRP A 264 -7.52 14.10 -7.36
CA TRP A 264 -7.57 13.68 -5.96
C TRP A 264 -7.19 14.79 -4.97
N LEU A 265 -6.72 15.93 -5.48
CA LEU A 265 -6.32 17.06 -4.64
C LEU A 265 -7.50 17.60 -3.83
N ASP A 266 -7.17 18.03 -2.61
CA ASP A 266 -8.11 18.69 -1.73
C ASP A 266 -9.38 17.86 -1.48
N ASP A 267 -10.48 18.55 -1.39
CA ASP A 267 -11.80 17.98 -1.16
C ASP A 267 -12.36 17.23 -2.38
N LYS A 268 -11.73 17.28 -3.53
CA LYS A 268 -12.12 16.53 -4.75
C LYS A 268 -12.07 15.01 -4.54
N ARG A 269 -11.28 14.53 -3.59
CA ARG A 269 -11.18 13.12 -3.21
C ARG A 269 -12.44 12.54 -2.57
N TYR A 270 -13.28 13.39 -2.01
CA TYR A 270 -14.50 12.98 -1.34
C TYR A 270 -15.71 12.98 -2.30
N THR A 271 -16.64 12.05 -2.11
CA THR A 271 -17.92 11.98 -2.83
C THR A 271 -19.08 12.04 -1.85
N GLY A 272 -20.23 12.57 -2.29
CA GLY A 272 -21.43 12.66 -1.48
C GLY A 272 -21.20 13.36 -0.14
N ASP A 273 -21.62 12.73 0.97
CA ASP A 273 -21.38 13.23 2.33
C ASP A 273 -19.98 12.80 2.82
N ARG A 274 -18.96 13.34 2.16
CA ARG A 274 -17.52 13.12 2.42
C ARG A 274 -17.13 11.64 2.53
N LYS A 275 -17.64 10.82 1.61
CA LYS A 275 -17.20 9.44 1.47
C LYS A 275 -15.90 9.40 0.71
N LEU A 276 -14.91 8.73 1.28
CA LEU A 276 -13.64 8.45 0.63
C LEU A 276 -13.68 7.04 0.04
N ALA A 277 -13.48 6.92 -1.27
CA ALA A 277 -13.48 5.62 -1.94
C ALA A 277 -12.40 4.69 -1.34
N SER A 278 -12.71 3.40 -1.21
CA SER A 278 -11.69 2.39 -0.88
C SER A 278 -11.02 1.94 -2.20
N PRO A 279 -9.71 1.73 -2.23
CA PRO A 279 -8.73 1.76 -1.14
C PRO A 279 -7.93 3.06 -1.04
N LEU A 280 -8.47 4.21 -1.45
CA LEU A 280 -7.75 5.48 -1.39
C LEU A 280 -7.12 5.72 -0.01
N GLY A 281 -5.94 6.29 -0.01
CA GLY A 281 -5.18 6.67 1.16
C GLY A 281 -4.45 7.99 0.92
N ALA A 282 -3.64 8.44 1.87
CA ALA A 282 -2.89 9.69 1.77
C ALA A 282 -2.00 9.76 0.51
N VAL A 283 -1.45 8.63 0.09
CA VAL A 283 -0.58 8.53 -1.08
C VAL A 283 -1.26 8.94 -2.40
N GLN A 284 -2.57 8.71 -2.56
CA GLN A 284 -3.32 9.11 -3.75
C GLN A 284 -3.90 10.52 -3.66
N MET A 285 -3.88 11.10 -2.47
CA MET A 285 -4.57 12.36 -2.21
C MET A 285 -3.65 13.58 -2.33
N GLY A 286 -2.34 13.36 -2.50
CA GLY A 286 -1.34 14.43 -2.48
C GLY A 286 -1.21 15.14 -1.12
N LEU A 287 -1.94 14.69 -0.12
CA LEU A 287 -1.93 15.17 1.26
C LEU A 287 -1.71 14.00 2.21
N ILE A 288 -0.73 14.12 3.09
CA ILE A 288 -0.46 13.11 4.14
C ILE A 288 -1.50 13.21 5.27
N TYR A 289 -2.17 14.34 5.35
CA TYR A 289 -3.18 14.64 6.36
C TYR A 289 -4.52 15.01 5.72
N VAL A 290 -5.22 15.91 6.38
CA VAL A 290 -6.44 16.56 5.92
C VAL A 290 -6.20 18.06 5.80
N ASN A 291 -7.12 18.76 5.14
CA ASN A 291 -6.99 20.21 4.95
C ASN A 291 -6.90 20.93 6.32
N PRO A 292 -5.77 21.59 6.64
CA PRO A 292 -5.56 22.23 7.94
C PRO A 292 -6.49 23.44 8.17
N GLU A 293 -7.04 24.01 7.10
CA GLU A 293 -8.04 25.10 7.18
C GLU A 293 -9.45 24.57 7.46
N GLY A 294 -9.64 23.25 7.42
CA GLY A 294 -10.92 22.56 7.55
C GLY A 294 -11.51 22.09 6.22
N PRO A 295 -12.53 21.21 6.23
CA PRO A 295 -13.16 20.66 5.04
C PRO A 295 -13.67 21.75 4.09
N ASN A 296 -13.29 21.67 2.82
CA ASN A 296 -13.58 22.69 1.79
C ASN A 296 -13.08 24.11 2.16
N GLY A 297 -11.98 24.20 2.91
CA GLY A 297 -11.44 25.47 3.41
C GLY A 297 -12.37 26.18 4.43
N LYS A 298 -13.32 25.47 5.02
CA LYS A 298 -14.22 26.01 6.06
C LYS A 298 -13.64 25.69 7.44
N PRO A 299 -13.47 26.68 8.31
CA PRO A 299 -12.84 26.51 9.60
C PRO A 299 -13.78 25.86 10.64
N ASP A 300 -14.22 24.63 10.33
CA ASP A 300 -15.09 23.80 11.18
C ASP A 300 -14.30 22.62 11.79
N PRO A 301 -13.89 22.72 13.07
CA PRO A 301 -13.12 21.68 13.73
C PRO A 301 -13.85 20.33 13.87
N LEU A 302 -15.18 20.33 14.05
CA LEU A 302 -15.93 19.07 14.20
C LEU A 302 -16.05 18.34 12.86
N ALA A 303 -16.18 19.07 11.78
CA ALA A 303 -16.14 18.49 10.43
C ALA A 303 -14.71 17.97 10.12
N ALA A 304 -13.66 18.71 10.49
CA ALA A 304 -12.26 18.28 10.33
C ALA A 304 -11.96 17.00 11.12
N ALA A 305 -12.55 16.80 12.31
CA ALA A 305 -12.35 15.58 13.11
C ALA A 305 -12.78 14.30 12.38
N LYS A 306 -13.81 14.38 11.53
CA LYS A 306 -14.27 13.22 10.72
C LYS A 306 -13.23 12.85 9.69
N ASP A 307 -12.70 13.85 8.96
CA ASP A 307 -11.67 13.63 7.94
C ASP A 307 -10.37 13.10 8.56
N ILE A 308 -9.98 13.64 9.71
CA ILE A 308 -8.80 13.17 10.47
C ILE A 308 -8.96 11.69 10.81
N ARG A 309 -10.10 11.31 11.40
CA ARG A 309 -10.34 9.91 11.81
C ARG A 309 -10.33 8.95 10.64
N GLU A 310 -10.95 9.33 9.52
CA GLU A 310 -10.93 8.54 8.29
C GLU A 310 -9.52 8.39 7.72
N THR A 311 -8.77 9.48 7.58
CA THR A 311 -7.44 9.48 7.00
C THR A 311 -6.44 8.72 7.86
N PHE A 312 -6.40 9.00 9.17
CA PHE A 312 -5.50 8.31 10.09
C PHE A 312 -5.87 6.84 10.30
N GLY A 313 -7.17 6.52 10.30
CA GLY A 313 -7.65 5.13 10.31
C GLY A 313 -7.12 4.32 9.12
N ARG A 314 -7.08 4.92 7.92
CA ARG A 314 -6.48 4.30 6.72
C ARG A 314 -4.97 4.14 6.82
N MET A 315 -4.32 4.92 7.65
CA MET A 315 -2.91 4.76 8.01
C MET A 315 -2.70 3.77 9.18
N ALA A 316 -3.71 3.01 9.58
CA ALA A 316 -3.72 2.07 10.70
C ALA A 316 -3.63 2.72 12.10
N MET A 317 -4.01 4.00 12.26
CA MET A 317 -3.98 4.70 13.55
C MET A 317 -5.36 4.76 14.17
N ASN A 318 -5.46 4.45 15.46
CA ASN A 318 -6.65 4.68 16.27
C ASN A 318 -6.70 6.12 16.79
N ASP A 319 -7.77 6.49 17.49
CA ASP A 319 -7.98 7.86 18.01
C ASP A 319 -6.86 8.31 18.96
N GLU A 320 -6.34 7.43 19.83
CA GLU A 320 -5.27 7.75 20.76
C GLU A 320 -3.94 7.99 20.04
N GLU A 321 -3.59 7.10 19.11
CA GLU A 321 -2.41 7.22 18.27
C GLU A 321 -2.49 8.48 17.38
N THR A 322 -3.67 8.80 16.85
CA THR A 322 -3.93 10.00 16.05
C THR A 322 -3.68 11.28 16.84
N VAL A 323 -4.28 11.40 18.03
CA VAL A 323 -4.08 12.57 18.91
C VAL A 323 -2.62 12.69 19.31
N ALA A 324 -1.98 11.59 19.69
CA ALA A 324 -0.56 11.59 20.07
C ALA A 324 0.33 12.06 18.93
N LEU A 325 0.10 11.54 17.70
CA LEU A 325 0.91 11.90 16.52
C LEU A 325 0.75 13.37 16.14
N ILE A 326 -0.47 13.89 16.06
CA ILE A 326 -0.70 15.30 15.70
C ILE A 326 -0.09 16.23 16.73
N ALA A 327 -0.39 16.02 18.02
CA ALA A 327 0.14 16.86 19.09
C ALA A 327 1.66 16.79 19.20
N GLY A 328 2.24 15.59 19.07
CA GLY A 328 3.68 15.39 19.12
C GLY A 328 4.42 16.04 17.93
N GLY A 329 3.85 15.93 16.72
CA GLY A 329 4.37 16.61 15.54
C GLY A 329 4.31 18.13 15.67
N HIS A 330 3.18 18.67 16.13
CA HIS A 330 2.96 20.11 16.25
C HIS A 330 3.62 20.73 17.51
N THR A 331 4.13 19.92 18.42
CA THR A 331 4.99 20.42 19.51
C THR A 331 6.28 21.05 18.96
N LEU A 332 6.73 20.61 17.78
CA LEU A 332 8.03 20.93 17.20
C LEU A 332 7.90 21.70 15.87
N GLY A 333 8.83 22.64 15.65
CA GLY A 333 8.94 23.37 14.41
C GLY A 333 7.89 24.47 14.22
N LYS A 334 7.68 24.83 12.97
CA LYS A 334 6.72 25.85 12.53
C LYS A 334 6.15 25.55 11.16
N ALA A 335 5.00 26.11 10.87
CA ALA A 335 4.46 26.21 9.53
C ALA A 335 5.04 27.42 8.78
N HIS A 336 5.08 27.36 7.43
CA HIS A 336 5.65 28.40 6.58
C HIS A 336 4.63 28.92 5.57
N GLY A 337 4.33 30.19 5.68
CA GLY A 337 3.39 30.92 4.83
C GLY A 337 3.75 32.39 4.80
N ALA A 338 5.04 32.72 4.56
CA ALA A 338 5.55 34.08 4.56
C ALA A 338 4.84 35.01 3.54
N ALA A 339 4.35 34.45 2.42
CA ALA A 339 3.57 35.15 1.42
C ALA A 339 2.67 34.19 0.65
N ASN A 340 1.76 34.76 -0.17
CA ASN A 340 0.92 33.96 -1.05
C ASN A 340 1.80 33.19 -2.06
N PRO A 341 1.68 31.87 -2.20
CA PRO A 341 2.50 31.07 -3.12
C PRO A 341 2.29 31.46 -4.59
N LYS A 342 1.10 32.00 -4.93
CA LYS A 342 0.78 32.42 -6.29
C LYS A 342 1.72 33.54 -6.75
N GLY A 343 2.47 33.28 -7.82
CA GLY A 343 3.42 34.25 -8.40
C GLY A 343 4.80 34.28 -7.72
N HIS A 344 4.99 33.50 -6.64
CA HIS A 344 6.28 33.41 -5.95
C HIS A 344 6.90 32.01 -5.99
N VAL A 345 6.10 30.97 -5.91
CA VAL A 345 6.60 29.58 -5.85
C VAL A 345 6.61 28.99 -7.25
N GLY A 346 7.77 28.53 -7.68
CA GLY A 346 8.00 27.85 -8.95
C GLY A 346 7.51 26.39 -8.95
N PRO A 347 7.77 25.65 -10.04
CA PRO A 347 7.34 24.27 -10.18
C PRO A 347 7.90 23.35 -9.10
N GLU A 348 7.23 22.23 -8.88
CA GLU A 348 7.68 21.08 -8.13
C GLU A 348 8.94 20.43 -8.75
N PRO A 349 9.66 19.52 -8.06
CA PRO A 349 10.90 18.92 -8.55
C PRO A 349 10.82 18.28 -9.95
N GLU A 350 9.73 17.58 -10.25
CA GLU A 350 9.55 16.95 -11.58
C GLU A 350 9.21 17.96 -12.69
N GLY A 351 8.61 19.09 -12.34
CA GLY A 351 8.31 20.17 -13.26
C GLY A 351 9.40 21.23 -13.35
N ALA A 352 10.41 21.16 -12.47
CA ALA A 352 11.54 22.11 -12.44
C ALA A 352 12.46 21.91 -13.65
N THR A 353 13.25 22.96 -13.99
CA THR A 353 14.19 22.90 -15.09
C THR A 353 15.42 22.04 -14.74
N ILE A 354 16.12 21.56 -15.76
CA ILE A 354 17.23 20.61 -15.58
C ILE A 354 18.38 21.16 -14.73
N GLU A 355 18.60 22.46 -14.78
CA GLU A 355 19.64 23.14 -13.99
C GLU A 355 19.31 23.20 -12.49
N GLU A 356 18.05 23.05 -12.10
CA GLU A 356 17.66 22.96 -10.69
C GLU A 356 18.01 21.60 -10.04
N GLN A 357 18.41 20.62 -10.84
CA GLN A 357 18.97 19.34 -10.40
C GLN A 357 18.09 18.58 -9.39
N GLY A 358 16.77 18.54 -9.66
CA GLY A 358 15.78 17.85 -8.82
C GLY A 358 15.38 18.62 -7.55
N LEU A 359 15.72 19.92 -7.46
CA LEU A 359 15.14 20.84 -6.49
C LEU A 359 13.98 21.61 -7.14
N GLY A 360 12.85 21.62 -6.47
CA GLY A 360 11.64 22.32 -6.92
C GLY A 360 11.25 23.47 -5.97
N TRP A 361 10.07 24.03 -6.22
CA TRP A 361 9.45 25.07 -5.40
C TRP A 361 10.36 26.28 -5.16
N LYS A 362 11.12 26.68 -6.19
CA LYS A 362 11.96 27.87 -6.13
C LYS A 362 11.11 29.06 -5.76
N ASN A 363 11.47 29.74 -4.69
CA ASN A 363 10.69 30.83 -4.15
C ASN A 363 11.35 32.18 -4.49
N SER A 364 10.60 33.09 -5.12
CA SER A 364 11.04 34.42 -5.49
C SER A 364 10.67 35.51 -4.46
N TYR A 365 9.97 35.17 -3.39
CA TYR A 365 9.61 36.11 -2.33
C TYR A 365 10.79 36.35 -1.41
N GLY A 366 11.16 37.61 -1.22
CA GLY A 366 12.28 38.01 -0.38
C GLY A 366 13.58 37.30 -0.76
N LYS A 367 14.16 36.54 0.18
CA LYS A 367 15.35 35.71 -0.05
C LYS A 367 15.02 34.30 -0.58
N GLY A 368 13.75 33.95 -0.63
CA GLY A 368 13.29 32.63 -1.10
C GLY A 368 13.46 31.50 -0.09
N ASN A 369 14.06 31.75 1.05
CA ASN A 369 14.32 30.79 2.12
C ASN A 369 14.34 31.44 3.51
N GLY A 370 14.63 30.71 4.57
CA GLY A 370 14.62 31.21 5.93
C GLY A 370 13.28 31.83 6.31
N ALA A 371 13.27 33.07 6.77
CA ALA A 371 12.08 33.82 7.14
C ALA A 371 11.05 33.98 5.99
N ASP A 372 11.52 33.89 4.74
CA ASP A 372 10.71 34.09 3.54
C ASP A 372 10.19 32.74 2.96
N THR A 373 10.36 31.62 3.68
CA THR A 373 9.95 30.29 3.23
C THR A 373 8.43 30.19 3.08
N ILE A 374 7.99 29.55 2.00
CA ILE A 374 6.59 29.25 1.69
C ILE A 374 6.46 27.73 1.55
N THR A 375 5.52 27.10 2.29
CA THR A 375 5.12 25.69 2.15
C THR A 375 3.60 25.54 2.18
N SER A 376 2.99 25.39 3.36
CA SER A 376 1.54 25.16 3.54
C SER A 376 0.67 26.41 3.40
N GLY A 377 1.27 27.59 3.45
CA GLY A 377 0.55 28.86 3.51
C GLY A 377 0.10 29.27 4.92
N LEU A 378 0.09 28.39 5.90
CA LEU A 378 -0.07 28.75 7.32
C LEU A 378 1.28 29.20 7.87
N GLU A 379 1.28 30.08 8.86
CA GLU A 379 2.51 30.71 9.35
C GLU A 379 2.55 30.77 10.87
N GLY A 380 3.60 30.21 11.49
CA GLY A 380 3.86 30.27 12.92
C GLY A 380 4.14 28.90 13.56
N ALA A 381 4.44 28.92 14.86
CA ALA A 381 4.66 27.73 15.67
C ALA A 381 3.58 27.59 16.74
N TRP A 382 3.42 26.39 17.28
CA TRP A 382 2.40 26.05 18.29
C TRP A 382 2.86 26.26 19.72
N THR A 383 4.20 26.27 19.94
CA THR A 383 4.81 26.29 21.27
C THR A 383 5.89 27.38 21.37
N SER A 384 6.23 27.76 22.57
CA SER A 384 7.30 28.70 22.84
C SER A 384 8.71 28.13 22.67
N THR A 385 8.81 26.80 22.59
CA THR A 385 10.08 26.06 22.45
C THR A 385 10.06 25.09 21.26
N PRO A 386 9.99 25.57 20.00
CA PRO A 386 9.77 24.75 18.82
C PRO A 386 10.85 23.70 18.50
N THR A 387 11.98 23.73 19.17
CA THR A 387 13.07 22.76 19.06
C THR A 387 13.31 21.96 20.35
N LYS A 388 12.33 21.94 21.25
CA LYS A 388 12.41 21.20 22.49
C LYS A 388 11.08 20.49 22.77
N TRP A 389 11.14 19.20 23.05
CA TRP A 389 9.97 18.42 23.45
C TRP A 389 9.34 18.95 24.74
N SER A 390 8.04 19.13 24.73
CA SER A 390 7.26 19.62 25.89
C SER A 390 5.80 19.24 25.78
N ASN A 391 5.02 19.47 26.84
CA ASN A 391 3.56 19.31 26.83
C ASN A 391 2.80 20.60 26.46
N GLU A 392 3.53 21.65 26.11
CA GLU A 392 3.01 23.00 25.90
C GLU A 392 1.95 23.07 24.78
N TYR A 393 2.01 22.16 23.78
CA TYR A 393 0.97 22.08 22.76
C TYR A 393 -0.44 21.93 23.38
N PHE A 394 -0.59 20.98 24.30
CA PHE A 394 -1.88 20.77 24.98
C PHE A 394 -2.20 21.88 25.96
N GLU A 395 -1.22 22.43 26.66
CA GLU A 395 -1.41 23.59 27.53
C GLU A 395 -2.00 24.75 26.72
N ASN A 396 -1.35 25.13 25.64
CA ASN A 396 -1.82 26.18 24.74
C ASN A 396 -3.18 25.87 24.11
N LEU A 397 -3.42 24.65 23.69
CA LEU A 397 -4.70 24.23 23.11
C LEU A 397 -5.88 24.49 24.06
N PHE A 398 -5.71 24.20 25.36
CA PHE A 398 -6.79 24.32 26.35
C PHE A 398 -6.84 25.65 27.08
N ASP A 399 -5.71 26.29 27.31
CA ASP A 399 -5.62 27.50 28.18
C ASP A 399 -6.01 28.76 27.43
N TYR A 400 -5.80 28.80 26.10
CA TYR A 400 -6.21 29.93 25.29
C TYR A 400 -7.65 29.81 24.74
N THR A 401 -8.28 30.99 24.58
CA THR A 401 -9.45 31.15 23.73
C THR A 401 -8.96 31.49 22.33
N TRP A 402 -9.25 30.63 21.36
CA TRP A 402 -8.80 30.75 19.97
C TRP A 402 -9.77 31.55 19.12
N VAL A 403 -9.25 32.46 18.31
CA VAL A 403 -10.02 33.26 17.35
C VAL A 403 -9.45 33.07 15.95
N LEU A 404 -10.33 33.00 14.96
CA LEU A 404 -9.94 32.85 13.56
C LEU A 404 -9.13 34.07 13.09
N SER A 405 -8.03 33.82 12.42
CA SER A 405 -7.14 34.82 11.84
C SER A 405 -6.63 34.35 10.47
N LYS A 406 -5.81 35.16 9.83
CA LYS A 406 -5.17 34.80 8.55
C LYS A 406 -3.65 34.91 8.67
N SER A 407 -2.95 34.00 8.04
CA SER A 407 -1.51 34.06 7.82
C SER A 407 -1.14 35.18 6.84
N PRO A 408 0.14 35.55 6.68
CA PRO A 408 0.60 36.44 5.63
C PRO A 408 0.27 35.95 4.21
N ALA A 409 0.25 34.65 4.01
CA ALA A 409 -0.17 34.02 2.74
C ALA A 409 -1.68 34.08 2.50
N GLY A 410 -2.48 34.45 3.50
CA GLY A 410 -3.93 34.53 3.45
C GLY A 410 -4.68 33.27 3.90
N ALA A 411 -3.97 32.20 4.28
CA ALA A 411 -4.55 30.96 4.81
C ALA A 411 -5.19 31.19 6.19
N GLN A 412 -6.28 30.46 6.47
CA GLN A 412 -7.01 30.56 7.73
C GLN A 412 -6.29 29.76 8.82
N GLN A 413 -6.04 30.40 9.93
CA GLN A 413 -5.44 29.81 11.13
C GLN A 413 -6.05 30.44 12.38
N TRP A 414 -5.76 29.93 13.56
CA TRP A 414 -6.30 30.41 14.81
C TRP A 414 -5.18 30.98 15.68
N THR A 415 -5.46 32.10 16.32
CA THR A 415 -4.56 32.77 17.26
C THR A 415 -5.26 33.03 18.59
N PRO A 416 -4.52 33.13 19.70
CA PRO A 416 -5.12 33.45 20.99
C PRO A 416 -5.85 34.80 20.97
N LYS A 417 -7.00 34.86 21.64
CA LYS A 417 -7.76 36.10 21.84
C LYS A 417 -7.02 37.04 22.77
N GLY A 418 -6.82 38.27 22.36
CA GLY A 418 -6.16 39.31 23.19
C GLY A 418 -4.65 39.31 23.06
N ASP A 419 -3.96 39.98 24.00
CA ASP A 419 -2.55 40.32 23.87
C ASP A 419 -1.60 39.48 24.73
N SER A 420 -2.15 38.65 25.60
CA SER A 420 -1.37 37.88 26.60
C SER A 420 -0.34 36.91 25.98
N ALA A 421 -0.62 36.41 24.81
CA ALA A 421 0.27 35.45 24.11
C ALA A 421 1.08 36.07 22.93
N LYS A 422 0.98 37.36 22.69
CA LYS A 422 1.56 38.00 21.48
C LYS A 422 3.08 37.89 21.36
N LYS A 423 3.79 37.57 22.42
CA LYS A 423 5.26 37.58 22.48
C LYS A 423 5.82 36.32 23.15
N THR A 424 5.14 35.21 23.08
CA THR A 424 5.56 33.96 23.74
C THR A 424 6.40 33.06 22.87
N VAL A 425 6.20 33.10 21.55
CA VAL A 425 6.93 32.28 20.59
C VAL A 425 8.08 33.06 19.97
N PRO A 426 9.36 32.62 20.04
CA PRO A 426 10.45 33.28 19.38
C PRO A 426 10.31 33.25 17.86
N ASP A 427 10.88 34.26 17.17
CA ASP A 427 11.03 34.20 15.72
C ASP A 427 12.12 33.19 15.33
N ALA A 428 11.93 32.50 14.22
CA ALA A 428 12.82 31.44 13.78
C ALA A 428 14.20 31.96 13.33
N HIS A 429 14.28 33.18 12.82
CA HIS A 429 15.47 33.77 12.17
C HIS A 429 15.89 35.12 12.75
N ASP A 430 15.05 35.77 13.59
CA ASP A 430 15.33 37.07 14.19
C ASP A 430 15.07 37.04 15.71
N LYS A 431 16.15 36.90 16.49
CA LYS A 431 16.10 36.82 17.96
C LYS A 431 15.46 38.05 18.62
N SER A 432 15.31 39.16 17.92
CA SER A 432 14.68 40.38 18.43
C SER A 432 13.15 40.34 18.34
N LYS A 433 12.59 39.38 17.60
CA LYS A 433 11.16 39.26 17.35
C LYS A 433 10.55 38.07 18.08
N SER A 434 9.28 38.20 18.34
CA SER A 434 8.46 37.14 18.92
C SER A 434 7.01 37.25 18.46
N HIS A 435 6.29 36.13 18.46
CA HIS A 435 4.95 35.97 17.92
C HIS A 435 4.00 35.33 18.94
N ALA A 436 2.72 35.29 18.62
CA ALA A 436 1.76 34.44 19.30
C ALA A 436 1.85 32.99 18.77
N PRO A 437 1.51 31.98 19.58
CA PRO A 437 1.33 30.63 19.07
C PRO A 437 0.12 30.57 18.12
N ILE A 438 0.11 29.57 17.27
CA ILE A 438 -1.00 29.32 16.36
C ILE A 438 -1.63 27.94 16.59
N MET A 439 -2.85 27.79 16.11
CA MET A 439 -3.50 26.47 15.91
C MET A 439 -4.13 26.42 14.52
N PHE A 440 -4.18 25.22 13.98
CA PHE A 440 -4.95 24.91 12.78
C PHE A 440 -6.40 24.57 13.14
N THR A 441 -7.29 24.57 12.17
CA THR A 441 -8.65 24.07 12.37
C THR A 441 -8.61 22.58 12.79
N THR A 442 -7.68 21.83 12.26
CA THR A 442 -7.43 20.42 12.61
C THR A 442 -6.90 20.25 14.03
N ASP A 443 -6.15 21.21 14.59
CA ASP A 443 -5.74 21.20 16.00
C ASP A 443 -6.94 21.39 16.93
N LEU A 444 -7.81 22.35 16.60
CA LEU A 444 -9.01 22.58 17.41
C LEU A 444 -9.96 21.39 17.39
N ALA A 445 -9.91 20.54 16.37
CA ALA A 445 -10.62 19.26 16.36
C ALA A 445 -10.22 18.37 17.55
N LEU A 446 -8.93 18.38 17.94
CA LEU A 446 -8.43 17.61 19.08
C LEU A 446 -8.97 18.10 20.43
N LYS A 447 -9.48 19.33 20.50
CA LYS A 447 -10.14 19.88 21.70
C LYS A 447 -11.66 19.65 21.66
N LEU A 448 -12.28 19.84 20.48
CA LEU A 448 -13.73 20.00 20.35
C LEU A 448 -14.47 18.70 20.01
N ASP A 449 -13.82 17.74 19.30
CA ASP A 449 -14.41 16.41 19.11
C ASP A 449 -14.47 15.68 20.47
N PRO A 450 -15.62 15.10 20.86
CA PRO A 450 -15.78 14.52 22.19
C PRO A 450 -14.80 13.37 22.51
N ALA A 451 -14.42 12.56 21.54
CA ALA A 451 -13.48 11.45 21.71
C ALA A 451 -12.05 11.99 21.81
N TYR A 452 -11.64 12.80 20.83
CA TYR A 452 -10.30 13.41 20.82
C TYR A 452 -10.09 14.35 22.01
N GLY A 453 -11.08 15.16 22.37
CA GLY A 453 -10.98 16.09 23.49
C GLY A 453 -10.76 15.41 24.84
N LYS A 454 -11.37 14.23 25.04
CA LYS A 454 -11.14 13.40 26.22
C LYS A 454 -9.69 12.88 26.28
N ILE A 455 -9.15 12.42 25.15
CA ILE A 455 -7.77 11.94 25.03
C ILE A 455 -6.79 13.10 25.24
N SER A 456 -7.01 14.21 24.54
CA SER A 456 -6.17 15.42 24.63
C SER A 456 -6.09 15.99 26.03
N LYS A 457 -7.24 16.03 26.74
CA LYS A 457 -7.28 16.45 28.13
C LYS A 457 -6.51 15.50 29.05
N ARG A 458 -6.63 14.18 28.86
CA ARG A 458 -5.85 13.19 29.58
C ARG A 458 -4.35 13.38 29.38
N PHE A 459 -3.91 13.61 28.15
CA PHE A 459 -2.50 13.85 27.82
C PHE A 459 -1.99 15.18 28.38
N ARG A 460 -2.81 16.25 28.38
CA ARG A 460 -2.49 17.48 29.07
C ARG A 460 -2.21 17.25 30.55
N ASP A 461 -3.14 16.54 31.23
CA ASP A 461 -3.09 16.29 32.64
C ASP A 461 -2.02 15.27 33.06
N ASN A 462 -1.59 14.41 32.11
CA ASN A 462 -0.61 13.32 32.30
C ASN A 462 0.48 13.32 31.20
N PRO A 463 1.46 14.23 31.23
CA PRO A 463 2.50 14.37 30.20
C PRO A 463 3.27 13.06 29.90
N LYS A 464 3.51 12.23 30.93
CA LYS A 464 4.19 10.92 30.76
C LYS A 464 3.38 9.93 29.93
N GLU A 465 2.05 9.97 30.00
CA GLU A 465 1.20 9.15 29.15
C GLU A 465 1.29 9.63 27.69
N PHE A 466 1.33 10.95 27.48
CA PHE A 466 1.55 11.52 26.17
C PHE A 466 2.91 11.09 25.57
N ASP A 467 4.00 11.20 26.35
CA ASP A 467 5.32 10.76 25.92
C ASP A 467 5.30 9.30 25.45
N GLN A 468 4.66 8.41 26.22
CA GLN A 468 4.59 6.99 25.89
C GLN A 468 3.69 6.72 24.68
N ALA A 469 2.55 7.41 24.57
CA ALA A 469 1.62 7.28 23.46
C ALA A 469 2.28 7.74 22.14
N PHE A 470 2.93 8.91 22.15
CA PHE A 470 3.65 9.41 20.99
C PHE A 470 4.82 8.50 20.60
N ALA A 471 5.60 8.02 21.57
CA ALA A 471 6.73 7.13 21.29
C ALA A 471 6.29 5.85 20.56
N LYS A 472 5.20 5.22 21.04
CA LYS A 472 4.63 4.01 20.41
C LYS A 472 3.98 4.30 19.07
N ALA A 473 3.22 5.38 18.96
CA ALA A 473 2.55 5.77 17.73
C ALA A 473 3.56 6.16 16.64
N TRP A 474 4.62 6.87 16.98
CA TRP A 474 5.73 7.19 16.08
C TRP A 474 6.45 5.93 15.58
N TYR A 475 6.74 4.97 16.49
CA TYR A 475 7.32 3.71 16.10
C TYR A 475 6.39 2.94 15.16
N LYS A 476 5.10 2.83 15.47
CA LYS A 476 4.12 2.19 14.60
C LYS A 476 4.03 2.89 13.24
N LEU A 477 3.92 4.23 13.21
CA LEU A 477 3.89 5.02 11.99
C LEU A 477 5.03 4.66 11.04
N THR A 478 6.25 4.59 11.57
CA THR A 478 7.48 4.44 10.78
C THR A 478 7.89 2.99 10.52
N HIS A 479 7.24 1.97 11.14
CA HIS A 479 7.68 0.57 11.06
C HIS A 479 6.58 -0.43 10.66
N ARG A 480 5.29 -0.02 10.61
CA ARG A 480 4.17 -0.94 10.34
C ARG A 480 4.21 -1.62 8.96
N ASP A 481 4.95 -1.07 8.01
CA ASP A 481 5.14 -1.58 6.66
C ASP A 481 6.39 -2.47 6.49
N MET A 482 7.11 -2.76 7.57
CA MET A 482 8.30 -3.61 7.56
C MET A 482 8.00 -5.11 7.66
N GLY A 483 6.79 -5.48 8.08
CA GLY A 483 6.41 -6.86 8.34
C GLY A 483 6.84 -7.36 9.72
N PRO A 484 7.03 -8.68 9.89
CA PRO A 484 7.31 -9.27 11.19
C PRO A 484 8.69 -8.89 11.75
N ALA A 485 8.82 -8.95 13.09
CA ALA A 485 10.00 -8.53 13.83
C ALA A 485 11.32 -9.20 13.37
N VAL A 486 11.26 -10.40 12.79
CA VAL A 486 12.45 -11.09 12.23
C VAL A 486 13.13 -10.29 11.11
N ARG A 487 12.44 -9.35 10.50
CA ARG A 487 12.99 -8.44 9.48
C ARG A 487 13.64 -7.19 10.06
N CYS A 488 13.42 -6.93 11.35
CA CYS A 488 13.90 -5.74 12.03
C CYS A 488 15.36 -5.93 12.44
N LEU A 489 16.24 -5.01 12.06
CA LEU A 489 17.68 -5.08 12.27
C LEU A 489 18.18 -3.96 13.19
N GLY A 490 19.22 -4.27 13.94
CA GLY A 490 19.96 -3.31 14.77
C GLY A 490 19.68 -3.41 16.27
N PRO A 491 20.49 -2.70 17.08
CA PRO A 491 20.44 -2.80 18.53
C PRO A 491 19.29 -2.01 19.18
N LEU A 492 18.60 -1.16 18.43
CA LEU A 492 17.52 -0.31 18.92
C LEU A 492 16.13 -0.89 18.67
N VAL A 493 16.04 -2.14 18.19
CA VAL A 493 14.78 -2.83 17.94
C VAL A 493 14.08 -3.11 19.27
N PRO A 494 12.86 -2.58 19.49
CA PRO A 494 12.12 -2.84 20.73
C PRO A 494 11.45 -4.22 20.71
N ALA A 495 10.81 -4.58 21.81
CA ALA A 495 9.99 -5.78 21.88
C ALA A 495 8.90 -5.79 20.79
N THR A 496 8.64 -6.96 20.23
CA THR A 496 7.64 -7.15 19.17
C THR A 496 6.27 -6.65 19.60
N GLN A 497 5.63 -5.86 18.73
CA GLN A 497 4.31 -5.32 18.95
C GLN A 497 3.24 -6.21 18.33
N LEU A 498 2.01 -6.19 18.87
CA LEU A 498 0.91 -7.05 18.40
C LEU A 498 0.59 -6.84 16.91
N TRP A 499 0.65 -5.59 16.43
CA TRP A 499 0.42 -5.26 15.01
C TRP A 499 1.52 -5.75 14.04
N GLN A 500 2.62 -6.32 14.54
CA GLN A 500 3.67 -6.97 13.74
C GLN A 500 3.39 -8.47 13.51
N ASP A 501 2.17 -8.94 13.80
CA ASP A 501 1.72 -10.32 13.59
C ASP A 501 2.67 -11.36 14.22
N PRO A 502 2.96 -11.28 15.53
CA PRO A 502 3.96 -12.13 16.18
C PRO A 502 3.63 -13.61 16.07
N VAL A 503 4.66 -14.43 15.93
CA VAL A 503 4.59 -15.90 15.99
C VAL A 503 5.59 -16.42 17.03
N PRO A 504 5.35 -17.57 17.67
CA PRO A 504 6.34 -18.17 18.56
C PRO A 504 7.65 -18.50 17.82
N ALA A 505 8.76 -18.40 18.51
CA ALA A 505 10.02 -18.91 17.98
C ALA A 505 9.98 -20.45 17.86
N VAL A 506 10.79 -21.02 16.96
CA VAL A 506 10.98 -22.47 16.88
C VAL A 506 11.78 -22.91 18.11
N ASP A 507 11.17 -23.71 18.98
CA ASP A 507 11.72 -24.20 20.25
C ASP A 507 12.00 -25.71 20.25
N HIS A 508 11.96 -26.35 19.08
CA HIS A 508 12.04 -27.81 18.92
C HIS A 508 12.88 -28.22 17.71
N ALA A 509 13.28 -29.47 17.66
CA ALA A 509 13.94 -30.04 16.50
C ALA A 509 12.96 -30.16 15.32
N LEU A 510 13.42 -29.79 14.13
CA LEU A 510 12.62 -29.85 12.92
C LEU A 510 12.50 -31.29 12.39
N VAL A 511 11.43 -31.53 11.63
CA VAL A 511 11.20 -32.81 10.95
C VAL A 511 12.26 -33.05 9.86
N SER A 512 12.70 -34.28 9.74
CA SER A 512 13.63 -34.76 8.70
C SER A 512 12.87 -35.15 7.42
N GLU A 513 13.60 -35.46 6.35
CA GLU A 513 12.98 -35.95 5.10
C GLU A 513 12.20 -37.27 5.30
N SER A 514 12.66 -38.16 6.16
CA SER A 514 11.94 -39.41 6.50
C SER A 514 10.63 -39.11 7.24
N ASP A 515 10.63 -38.14 8.15
CA ASP A 515 9.41 -37.70 8.86
C ASP A 515 8.42 -37.05 7.89
N VAL A 516 8.92 -36.26 6.95
CA VAL A 516 8.10 -35.66 5.89
C VAL A 516 7.44 -36.75 5.03
N ALA A 517 8.15 -37.81 4.68
CA ALA A 517 7.60 -38.93 3.92
C ALA A 517 6.49 -39.65 4.71
N GLU A 518 6.70 -39.89 6.03
CA GLU A 518 5.68 -40.46 6.92
C GLU A 518 4.44 -39.58 7.02
N LEU A 519 4.64 -38.29 7.24
CA LEU A 519 3.54 -37.31 7.32
C LEU A 519 2.75 -37.22 6.03
N LYS A 520 3.40 -37.23 4.88
CA LYS A 520 2.71 -37.30 3.57
C LYS A 520 1.88 -38.59 3.43
N ALA A 521 2.39 -39.72 3.92
CA ALA A 521 1.63 -40.96 3.91
C ALA A 521 0.37 -40.85 4.81
N LYS A 522 0.47 -40.29 6.01
CA LYS A 522 -0.67 -40.02 6.90
C LYS A 522 -1.71 -39.06 6.27
N ILE A 523 -1.25 -38.01 5.58
CA ILE A 523 -2.12 -37.07 4.86
C ILE A 523 -2.88 -37.79 3.74
N ARG A 524 -2.20 -38.64 2.95
CA ARG A 524 -2.87 -39.46 1.91
C ARG A 524 -3.90 -40.43 2.50
N ALA A 525 -3.60 -41.00 3.65
CA ALA A 525 -4.50 -41.92 4.33
C ALA A 525 -5.70 -41.25 5.03
N SER A 526 -5.70 -39.91 5.14
CA SER A 526 -6.73 -39.13 5.84
C SER A 526 -8.10 -39.12 5.13
N GLY A 527 -8.12 -39.38 3.83
CA GLY A 527 -9.33 -39.30 3.00
C GLY A 527 -9.67 -37.89 2.51
N LEU A 528 -8.86 -36.88 2.84
CA LEU A 528 -9.03 -35.53 2.30
C LEU A 528 -8.71 -35.51 0.80
N SER A 529 -9.51 -34.78 0.03
CA SER A 529 -9.31 -34.63 -1.42
C SER A 529 -8.17 -33.68 -1.73
N ASN A 530 -7.56 -33.83 -2.92
CA ASN A 530 -6.54 -32.89 -3.39
C ASN A 530 -7.06 -31.44 -3.41
N SER A 531 -8.31 -31.22 -3.81
CA SER A 531 -8.96 -29.90 -3.81
C SER A 531 -9.01 -29.28 -2.41
N GLN A 532 -9.41 -30.04 -1.39
CA GLN A 532 -9.44 -29.56 0.00
C GLN A 532 -8.05 -29.19 0.51
N LEU A 533 -7.06 -30.06 0.27
CA LEU A 533 -5.67 -29.83 0.70
C LEU A 533 -5.06 -28.62 0.03
N VAL A 534 -5.22 -28.46 -1.31
CA VAL A 534 -4.70 -27.30 -2.06
C VAL A 534 -5.42 -26.03 -1.65
N SER A 535 -6.76 -26.05 -1.53
CA SER A 535 -7.53 -24.86 -1.13
C SER A 535 -7.18 -24.38 0.28
N THR A 536 -6.94 -25.29 1.22
CA THR A 536 -6.55 -24.97 2.61
C THR A 536 -5.15 -24.36 2.66
N ALA A 537 -4.17 -24.94 1.94
CA ALA A 537 -2.81 -24.40 1.87
C ALA A 537 -2.79 -23.02 1.19
N TRP A 538 -3.53 -22.85 0.10
CA TRP A 538 -3.69 -21.57 -0.57
C TRP A 538 -4.34 -20.52 0.34
N ALA A 539 -5.43 -20.87 1.02
CA ALA A 539 -6.12 -19.98 1.96
C ALA A 539 -5.20 -19.47 3.09
N SER A 540 -4.28 -20.34 3.54
CA SER A 540 -3.28 -19.96 4.55
C SER A 540 -2.21 -19.02 3.97
N ALA A 541 -1.57 -19.38 2.87
CA ALA A 541 -0.41 -18.69 2.32
C ALA A 541 -0.75 -17.41 1.54
N SER A 542 -1.86 -17.41 0.81
CA SER A 542 -2.22 -16.33 -0.11
C SER A 542 -2.66 -15.03 0.57
N THR A 543 -2.77 -15.00 1.89
CA THR A 543 -2.97 -13.75 2.64
C THR A 543 -1.74 -12.84 2.63
N PHE A 544 -0.58 -13.36 2.25
CA PHE A 544 0.65 -12.57 2.18
C PHE A 544 0.52 -11.37 1.27
N ARG A 545 1.10 -10.25 1.71
CA ARG A 545 1.24 -9.02 0.92
C ARG A 545 2.71 -8.64 0.83
N GLY A 546 3.25 -8.64 -0.38
CA GLY A 546 4.63 -8.23 -0.66
C GLY A 546 4.91 -6.76 -0.34
N THR A 547 3.88 -5.94 -0.24
CA THR A 547 3.96 -4.50 0.02
C THR A 547 4.37 -4.17 1.45
N ASP A 548 3.73 -4.79 2.44
CA ASP A 548 4.01 -4.59 3.88
C ASP A 548 4.47 -5.85 4.61
N LYS A 549 4.67 -6.95 3.89
CA LYS A 549 5.18 -8.24 4.40
C LYS A 549 4.28 -8.90 5.47
N ARG A 550 2.99 -8.58 5.48
CA ARG A 550 2.00 -9.16 6.38
C ARG A 550 1.30 -10.37 5.76
N GLY A 551 0.70 -11.19 6.60
CA GLY A 551 0.02 -12.42 6.17
C GLY A 551 0.98 -13.56 5.88
N GLY A 552 0.49 -14.61 5.20
CA GLY A 552 1.25 -15.81 4.88
C GLY A 552 0.87 -17.02 5.73
N ALA A 553 1.53 -18.14 5.48
CA ALA A 553 1.20 -19.42 6.10
C ALA A 553 1.70 -19.55 7.55
N ASN A 554 2.75 -18.82 7.94
CA ASN A 554 3.32 -18.89 9.28
C ASN A 554 2.31 -18.41 10.33
N GLY A 555 2.25 -19.08 11.46
CA GLY A 555 1.27 -18.80 12.50
C GLY A 555 -0.03 -19.59 12.35
N ALA A 556 -0.30 -20.22 11.21
CA ALA A 556 -1.55 -20.97 10.93
C ALA A 556 -2.81 -20.16 11.32
N ARG A 557 -2.82 -18.85 11.06
CA ARG A 557 -3.94 -17.96 11.46
C ARG A 557 -5.26 -18.30 10.77
N LEU A 558 -5.20 -19.17 9.76
CA LEU A 558 -6.39 -19.76 9.14
C LEU A 558 -7.32 -20.44 10.15
N ARG A 559 -6.80 -20.94 11.29
CA ARG A 559 -7.59 -21.53 12.41
C ARG A 559 -8.16 -20.48 13.36
N LEU A 560 -7.75 -19.22 13.27
CA LEU A 560 -8.01 -18.16 14.23
C LEU A 560 -8.95 -17.10 13.65
N ALA A 561 -9.64 -16.38 14.53
CA ALA A 561 -10.35 -15.19 14.11
C ALA A 561 -9.35 -14.06 13.73
N PRO A 562 -9.63 -13.28 12.66
CA PRO A 562 -10.85 -13.30 11.87
C PRO A 562 -10.80 -14.28 10.69
N GLN A 563 -9.63 -14.80 10.29
CA GLN A 563 -9.39 -15.51 9.04
C GLN A 563 -10.21 -16.82 8.93
N ALA A 564 -10.43 -17.52 10.03
CA ALA A 564 -11.22 -18.76 10.06
C ALA A 564 -12.67 -18.54 9.59
N LYS A 565 -13.19 -17.29 9.68
CA LYS A 565 -14.58 -16.95 9.36
C LYS A 565 -14.75 -16.28 7.99
N TRP A 566 -13.67 -16.04 7.25
CA TRP A 566 -13.76 -15.43 5.93
C TRP A 566 -14.47 -16.35 4.94
N ALA A 567 -15.45 -15.80 4.23
CA ALA A 567 -16.25 -16.57 3.27
C ALA A 567 -15.40 -17.23 2.17
N VAL A 568 -14.35 -16.55 1.73
CA VAL A 568 -13.37 -17.05 0.75
C VAL A 568 -12.67 -18.33 1.21
N ASN A 569 -12.59 -18.60 2.50
CA ASN A 569 -11.93 -19.77 3.07
C ASN A 569 -12.91 -20.95 3.30
N GLN A 570 -14.19 -20.77 2.96
CA GLN A 570 -15.22 -21.81 3.12
C GLN A 570 -15.20 -22.43 4.53
N PRO A 571 -15.65 -21.70 5.59
CA PRO A 571 -15.53 -22.15 6.99
C PRO A 571 -16.01 -23.59 7.23
N ALA A 572 -17.11 -24.00 6.58
CA ALA A 572 -17.63 -25.35 6.70
C ALA A 572 -16.68 -26.45 6.14
N GLU A 573 -15.81 -26.12 5.19
CA GLU A 573 -14.76 -27.03 4.72
C GLU A 573 -13.55 -27.00 5.68
N LEU A 574 -13.19 -25.85 6.23
CA LEU A 574 -12.13 -25.77 7.23
C LEU A 574 -12.47 -26.58 8.49
N GLU A 575 -13.73 -26.59 8.92
CA GLU A 575 -14.21 -27.41 10.05
C GLU A 575 -14.02 -28.91 9.82
N LYS A 576 -13.93 -29.36 8.57
CA LYS A 576 -13.62 -30.76 8.22
C LYS A 576 -12.13 -31.02 8.15
N VAL A 577 -11.37 -30.10 7.58
CA VAL A 577 -9.94 -30.28 7.27
C VAL A 577 -9.04 -30.05 8.49
N LEU A 578 -9.26 -28.97 9.26
CA LEU A 578 -8.37 -28.62 10.38
C LEU A 578 -8.30 -29.68 11.47
N PRO A 579 -9.42 -30.31 11.93
CA PRO A 579 -9.33 -31.40 12.93
C PRO A 579 -8.53 -32.61 12.48
N VAL A 580 -8.49 -32.87 11.16
CA VAL A 580 -7.65 -33.94 10.60
C VAL A 580 -6.17 -33.60 10.74
N PHE A 581 -5.77 -32.37 10.43
CA PHE A 581 -4.39 -31.93 10.64
C PHE A 581 -4.01 -31.91 12.12
N GLU A 582 -4.89 -31.44 13.01
CA GLU A 582 -4.68 -31.46 14.47
C GLU A 582 -4.46 -32.87 14.99
N LYS A 583 -5.24 -33.82 14.48
CA LYS A 583 -5.05 -35.23 14.83
C LYS A 583 -3.70 -35.78 14.35
N ILE A 584 -3.30 -35.49 13.09
CA ILE A 584 -2.02 -35.91 12.53
C ILE A 584 -0.87 -35.29 13.35
N GLN A 585 -0.97 -33.99 13.67
CA GLN A 585 0.02 -33.30 14.51
C GLN A 585 0.14 -33.98 15.88
N LYS A 586 -0.96 -34.17 16.56
CA LYS A 586 -0.98 -34.79 17.89
C LYS A 586 -0.38 -36.20 17.90
N ASP A 587 -0.79 -37.02 16.93
CA ASP A 587 -0.32 -38.41 16.81
C ASP A 587 1.17 -38.47 16.47
N PHE A 588 1.63 -37.63 15.56
CA PHE A 588 3.04 -37.56 15.19
C PHE A 588 3.91 -37.01 16.33
N ASN A 589 3.57 -35.82 16.86
CA ASN A 589 4.35 -35.19 17.94
C ASN A 589 4.38 -36.02 19.21
N GLY A 590 3.31 -36.73 19.51
CA GLY A 590 3.24 -37.65 20.68
C GLY A 590 4.08 -38.89 20.54
N ALA A 591 4.37 -39.36 19.33
CA ALA A 591 5.18 -40.51 19.04
C ALA A 591 6.71 -40.22 18.96
N GLN A 592 7.11 -38.92 18.91
CA GLN A 592 8.51 -38.52 18.74
C GLN A 592 9.28 -38.59 20.03
N SER A 593 10.50 -39.18 19.97
CA SER A 593 11.54 -39.03 20.99
C SER A 593 12.50 -37.91 20.60
N GLY A 594 13.04 -37.18 21.57
CA GLY A 594 14.05 -36.14 21.32
C GLY A 594 13.50 -34.74 20.98
N GLY A 595 12.24 -34.48 21.29
CA GLY A 595 11.66 -33.14 21.20
C GLY A 595 11.33 -32.65 19.77
N LYS A 596 11.35 -33.53 18.79
CA LYS A 596 10.98 -33.23 17.40
C LYS A 596 9.47 -32.97 17.31
N LYS A 597 9.06 -31.91 16.56
CA LYS A 597 7.63 -31.54 16.38
C LYS A 597 7.39 -31.01 14.98
N ILE A 598 6.13 -31.05 14.57
CA ILE A 598 5.60 -30.32 13.42
C ILE A 598 4.45 -29.41 13.87
N SER A 599 4.38 -28.20 13.31
CA SER A 599 3.30 -27.24 13.52
C SER A 599 2.09 -27.53 12.62
N ILE A 600 0.92 -26.99 12.95
CA ILE A 600 -0.26 -27.00 12.06
C ILE A 600 0.07 -26.17 10.80
N ALA A 601 0.79 -25.05 10.94
CA ALA A 601 1.23 -24.25 9.82
C ALA A 601 2.02 -25.04 8.78
N ASP A 602 2.97 -25.85 9.25
CA ASP A 602 3.77 -26.74 8.38
C ASP A 602 2.91 -27.88 7.80
N LEU A 603 2.00 -28.46 8.57
CA LEU A 603 1.11 -29.53 8.07
C LEU A 603 0.15 -29.03 6.99
N ILE A 604 -0.38 -27.82 7.10
CA ILE A 604 -1.24 -27.21 6.07
C ILE A 604 -0.46 -27.08 4.76
N VAL A 605 0.74 -26.54 4.81
CA VAL A 605 1.61 -26.39 3.63
C VAL A 605 1.99 -27.74 3.04
N LEU A 606 2.39 -28.70 3.90
CA LEU A 606 2.75 -30.06 3.49
C LEU A 606 1.56 -30.80 2.85
N GLY A 607 0.34 -30.55 3.33
CA GLY A 607 -0.89 -31.04 2.74
C GLY A 607 -1.07 -30.61 1.30
N GLY A 608 -0.89 -29.30 1.03
CA GLY A 608 -0.89 -28.75 -0.32
C GLY A 608 0.19 -29.37 -1.21
N CYS A 609 1.43 -29.48 -0.70
CA CYS A 609 2.53 -30.12 -1.43
C CYS A 609 2.19 -31.58 -1.80
N THR A 610 1.63 -32.35 -0.84
CA THR A 610 1.24 -33.74 -1.05
C THR A 610 0.17 -33.87 -2.15
N ALA A 611 -0.84 -33.02 -2.11
CA ALA A 611 -1.93 -33.02 -3.08
C ALA A 611 -1.44 -32.69 -4.51
N ILE A 612 -0.48 -31.77 -4.64
CA ILE A 612 0.10 -31.39 -5.94
C ILE A 612 0.93 -32.56 -6.50
N GLU A 613 1.76 -33.24 -5.67
CA GLU A 613 2.48 -34.43 -6.10
C GLU A 613 1.53 -35.52 -6.62
N ASP A 614 0.43 -35.75 -5.89
CA ASP A 614 -0.56 -36.76 -6.26
C ASP A 614 -1.32 -36.38 -7.53
N ALA A 615 -1.64 -35.10 -7.72
CA ALA A 615 -2.28 -34.60 -8.92
C ALA A 615 -1.36 -34.63 -10.15
N ALA A 616 -0.08 -34.32 -9.97
CA ALA A 616 0.93 -34.44 -11.02
C ALA A 616 1.17 -35.90 -11.42
N LYS A 617 1.24 -36.80 -10.46
CA LYS A 617 1.37 -38.25 -10.69
C LYS A 617 0.17 -38.80 -11.47
N LYS A 618 -1.06 -38.36 -11.16
CA LYS A 618 -2.25 -38.69 -11.96
C LYS A 618 -2.17 -38.20 -13.39
N ALA A 619 -1.43 -37.10 -13.65
CA ALA A 619 -1.16 -36.58 -14.98
C ALA A 619 -0.01 -37.30 -15.71
N GLY A 620 0.65 -38.28 -15.08
CA GLY A 620 1.80 -38.99 -15.62
C GLY A 620 3.15 -38.30 -15.37
N ASN A 621 3.20 -37.31 -14.46
CA ASN A 621 4.43 -36.57 -14.13
C ASN A 621 4.83 -36.89 -12.68
N GLU A 622 6.03 -37.41 -12.47
CA GLU A 622 6.60 -37.54 -11.14
C GLU A 622 7.37 -36.28 -10.76
N VAL A 623 6.89 -35.61 -9.71
CA VAL A 623 7.53 -34.39 -9.18
C VAL A 623 7.63 -34.47 -7.67
N LYS A 624 8.67 -33.87 -7.09
CA LYS A 624 8.79 -33.62 -5.66
C LYS A 624 8.55 -32.13 -5.44
N VAL A 625 7.48 -31.78 -4.71
CA VAL A 625 7.21 -30.40 -4.33
C VAL A 625 8.11 -30.05 -3.14
N PRO A 626 8.99 -29.00 -3.25
CA PRO A 626 9.85 -28.61 -2.15
C PRO A 626 9.04 -28.22 -0.91
N PHE A 627 9.52 -28.63 0.26
CA PHE A 627 8.92 -28.29 1.55
C PHE A 627 10.02 -27.88 2.53
N SER A 628 9.84 -26.71 3.17
CA SER A 628 10.77 -26.20 4.18
C SER A 628 10.02 -26.12 5.52
N PRO A 629 10.34 -27.00 6.50
CA PRO A 629 9.74 -26.97 7.84
C PRO A 629 10.23 -25.77 8.65
N GLY A 630 9.59 -25.49 9.79
CA GLY A 630 10.00 -24.47 10.73
C GLY A 630 9.02 -23.31 10.89
N ARG A 631 7.79 -23.41 10.34
CA ARG A 631 6.68 -22.53 10.72
C ARG A 631 6.20 -22.91 12.12
N THR A 632 5.66 -21.93 12.84
CA THR A 632 5.10 -22.10 14.17
C THR A 632 3.63 -21.70 14.19
N ASP A 633 2.91 -22.06 15.25
CA ASP A 633 1.48 -21.80 15.38
C ASP A 633 1.22 -20.63 16.31
N ALA A 634 0.64 -19.56 15.79
CA ALA A 634 0.20 -18.41 16.59
C ALA A 634 -1.01 -18.76 17.44
N THR A 635 -1.20 -18.00 18.53
CA THR A 635 -2.42 -18.03 19.35
C THR A 635 -3.36 -16.88 18.96
N GLN A 636 -4.58 -16.91 19.50
CA GLN A 636 -5.54 -15.83 19.27
C GLN A 636 -5.05 -14.50 19.88
N GLU A 637 -4.39 -14.56 21.03
CA GLU A 637 -3.81 -13.40 21.73
C GLU A 637 -2.64 -12.77 20.95
N MET A 638 -1.98 -13.54 20.10
CA MET A 638 -0.93 -13.07 19.17
C MET A 638 -1.51 -12.50 17.86
N THR A 639 -2.82 -12.43 17.75
CA THR A 639 -3.48 -11.95 16.53
C THR A 639 -4.28 -10.69 16.81
N ASP A 640 -3.81 -9.56 16.25
CA ASP A 640 -4.59 -8.31 16.22
C ASP A 640 -5.75 -8.48 15.26
N VAL A 641 -6.91 -8.90 15.79
CA VAL A 641 -8.10 -9.25 14.99
C VAL A 641 -8.53 -8.10 14.09
N GLN A 642 -8.53 -6.87 14.60
CA GLN A 642 -8.96 -5.70 13.84
C GLN A 642 -8.00 -5.37 12.70
N SER A 643 -6.71 -5.33 13.01
CA SER A 643 -5.67 -5.05 12.03
C SER A 643 -5.50 -6.20 11.02
N PHE A 644 -5.73 -7.46 11.42
CA PHE A 644 -5.63 -8.62 10.53
C PHE A 644 -6.83 -8.76 9.58
N ALA A 645 -8.00 -8.25 9.96
CA ALA A 645 -9.22 -8.31 9.14
C ALA A 645 -9.06 -7.67 7.76
N VAL A 646 -8.19 -6.69 7.61
CA VAL A 646 -7.92 -6.03 6.32
C VAL A 646 -7.21 -6.92 5.29
N LEU A 647 -6.70 -8.08 5.71
CA LEU A 647 -6.10 -9.06 4.81
C LEU A 647 -7.15 -9.95 4.10
N GLU A 648 -8.42 -9.84 4.47
CA GLU A 648 -9.50 -10.53 3.77
C GLU A 648 -9.56 -10.04 2.31
N PRO A 649 -9.42 -10.95 1.33
CA PRO A 649 -9.48 -10.52 -0.07
C PRO A 649 -10.92 -10.18 -0.47
N ALA A 650 -11.10 -9.02 -1.08
CA ALA A 650 -12.39 -8.66 -1.69
C ALA A 650 -12.79 -9.65 -2.78
N THR A 651 -11.80 -10.10 -3.57
CA THR A 651 -11.92 -11.18 -4.55
C THR A 651 -10.67 -12.05 -4.50
N ASP A 652 -10.79 -13.31 -4.94
CA ASP A 652 -9.65 -14.19 -5.19
C ASP A 652 -9.79 -14.86 -6.55
N GLY A 653 -9.23 -14.22 -7.58
CA GLY A 653 -9.28 -14.73 -8.94
C GLY A 653 -8.61 -16.11 -9.12
N PHE A 654 -7.68 -16.50 -8.24
CA PHE A 654 -7.08 -17.83 -8.27
C PHE A 654 -8.07 -18.95 -7.89
N ARG A 655 -9.10 -18.63 -7.09
CA ARG A 655 -10.16 -19.55 -6.68
C ARG A 655 -11.54 -19.21 -7.24
N ASN A 656 -11.63 -18.31 -8.23
CA ASN A 656 -12.91 -17.80 -8.77
C ASN A 656 -13.88 -17.29 -7.68
N TYR A 657 -13.34 -16.70 -6.61
CA TYR A 657 -14.13 -16.06 -5.58
C TYR A 657 -14.34 -14.58 -5.93
N PHE A 658 -15.58 -14.16 -6.01
CA PHE A 658 -15.95 -12.81 -6.44
C PHE A 658 -16.32 -11.88 -5.29
N GLY A 659 -16.43 -12.41 -4.06
CA GLY A 659 -16.67 -11.63 -2.86
C GLY A 659 -17.98 -10.85 -2.84
N ASN A 660 -18.04 -9.90 -1.94
CA ASN A 660 -19.09 -8.91 -1.85
C ASN A 660 -18.73 -7.68 -2.71
N GLU A 661 -19.69 -6.82 -2.96
CA GLU A 661 -19.64 -5.64 -3.83
C GLU A 661 -18.27 -4.96 -3.93
N HIS A 662 -17.69 -4.93 -5.12
CA HIS A 662 -16.49 -4.16 -5.44
C HIS A 662 -16.71 -3.40 -6.75
N ASP A 663 -16.12 -2.20 -6.83
CA ASP A 663 -16.31 -1.29 -7.97
C ASP A 663 -15.32 -1.58 -9.12
N ARG A 664 -14.47 -2.61 -9.01
CA ARG A 664 -13.42 -2.93 -9.98
C ARG A 664 -13.63 -4.29 -10.63
N PRO A 665 -13.25 -4.46 -11.92
CA PRO A 665 -13.34 -5.75 -12.61
C PRO A 665 -12.51 -6.83 -11.89
N ALA A 666 -13.03 -8.06 -11.85
CA ALA A 666 -12.39 -9.17 -11.15
C ALA A 666 -11.01 -9.53 -11.73
N GLU A 667 -10.79 -9.31 -13.02
CA GLU A 667 -9.50 -9.50 -13.68
C GLU A 667 -8.45 -8.46 -13.26
N GLU A 668 -8.85 -7.22 -12.95
CA GLU A 668 -7.96 -6.21 -12.38
C GLU A 668 -7.56 -6.59 -10.95
N LEU A 669 -8.51 -7.09 -10.15
CA LEU A 669 -8.25 -7.56 -8.80
C LEU A 669 -7.40 -8.84 -8.78
N LEU A 670 -7.45 -9.69 -9.83
CA LEU A 670 -6.51 -10.79 -9.99
C LEU A 670 -5.08 -10.27 -10.16
N VAL A 671 -4.86 -9.27 -11.03
CA VAL A 671 -3.53 -8.67 -11.24
C VAL A 671 -3.03 -8.00 -9.96
N ASP A 672 -3.90 -7.26 -9.27
CA ASP A 672 -3.58 -6.67 -7.97
C ASP A 672 -3.15 -7.73 -6.95
N ARG A 673 -3.88 -8.84 -6.86
CA ARG A 673 -3.54 -9.96 -5.98
C ARG A 673 -2.23 -10.63 -6.37
N ALA A 674 -1.99 -10.83 -7.67
CA ALA A 674 -0.73 -11.37 -8.18
C ALA A 674 0.45 -10.47 -7.80
N HIS A 675 0.31 -9.16 -7.92
CA HIS A 675 1.32 -8.19 -7.49
C HIS A 675 1.58 -8.27 -5.97
N LEU A 676 0.53 -8.33 -5.14
CA LEU A 676 0.69 -8.52 -3.68
C LEU A 676 1.41 -9.82 -3.33
N LEU A 677 1.24 -10.87 -4.12
CA LEU A 677 1.96 -12.14 -3.99
C LEU A 677 3.32 -12.15 -4.71
N THR A 678 3.79 -10.99 -5.18
CA THR A 678 5.07 -10.83 -5.91
C THR A 678 5.19 -11.71 -7.15
N LEU A 679 4.07 -12.02 -7.81
CA LEU A 679 4.04 -12.87 -9.00
C LEU A 679 4.27 -12.07 -10.27
N THR A 680 5.00 -12.66 -11.20
CA THR A 680 5.10 -12.20 -12.58
C THR A 680 3.87 -12.64 -13.40
N ALA A 681 3.68 -12.09 -14.59
CA ALA A 681 2.56 -12.50 -15.46
C ALA A 681 2.58 -14.00 -15.83
N PRO A 682 3.72 -14.64 -16.16
CA PRO A 682 3.79 -16.10 -16.32
C PRO A 682 3.43 -16.87 -15.06
N GLU A 683 3.91 -16.46 -13.87
CA GLU A 683 3.62 -17.10 -12.59
C GLU A 683 2.13 -16.99 -12.24
N MET A 684 1.50 -15.83 -12.45
CA MET A 684 0.05 -15.66 -12.30
C MET A 684 -0.71 -16.60 -13.25
N THR A 685 -0.30 -16.67 -14.50
CA THR A 685 -0.97 -17.49 -15.53
C THR A 685 -0.93 -18.97 -15.18
N VAL A 686 0.25 -19.51 -14.84
CA VAL A 686 0.40 -20.93 -14.52
C VAL A 686 -0.38 -21.32 -13.27
N LEU A 687 -0.42 -20.45 -12.25
CA LEU A 687 -1.19 -20.68 -11.04
C LEU A 687 -2.69 -20.72 -11.32
N VAL A 688 -3.24 -19.77 -12.08
CA VAL A 688 -4.67 -19.79 -12.42
C VAL A 688 -5.03 -21.08 -13.15
N GLY A 689 -4.27 -21.46 -14.19
CA GLY A 689 -4.52 -22.69 -14.93
C GLY A 689 -4.49 -23.94 -14.04
N GLY A 690 -3.49 -24.04 -13.16
CA GLY A 690 -3.36 -25.18 -12.24
C GLY A 690 -4.46 -25.23 -11.17
N MET A 691 -4.77 -24.10 -10.58
CA MET A 691 -5.85 -24.00 -9.58
C MET A 691 -7.21 -24.40 -10.17
N ARG A 692 -7.46 -24.08 -11.45
CA ARG A 692 -8.69 -24.49 -12.16
C ARG A 692 -8.76 -26.00 -12.36
N VAL A 693 -7.70 -26.62 -12.90
CA VAL A 693 -7.71 -28.08 -13.14
C VAL A 693 -7.68 -28.87 -11.83
N LEU A 694 -7.16 -28.30 -10.74
CA LEU A 694 -7.23 -28.88 -9.40
C LEU A 694 -8.60 -28.69 -8.71
N ASN A 695 -9.50 -27.94 -9.34
CA ASN A 695 -10.86 -27.66 -8.86
C ASN A 695 -10.90 -27.03 -7.46
N THR A 696 -10.17 -25.92 -7.30
CA THR A 696 -10.04 -25.19 -6.03
C THR A 696 -10.98 -24.00 -5.90
N ASN A 697 -12.01 -23.94 -6.73
CA ASN A 697 -12.96 -22.81 -6.76
C ASN A 697 -13.79 -22.66 -5.49
N VAL A 698 -14.19 -21.44 -5.18
CA VAL A 698 -15.08 -21.10 -4.08
C VAL A 698 -16.47 -20.73 -4.61
N GLY A 699 -17.49 -21.45 -4.19
CA GLY A 699 -18.89 -21.18 -4.53
C GLY A 699 -19.36 -21.66 -5.92
N PHE A 700 -18.43 -21.80 -6.89
CA PHE A 700 -18.75 -22.16 -8.28
C PHE A 700 -17.84 -23.30 -8.78
N PRO A 701 -18.10 -24.56 -8.39
CA PRO A 701 -17.14 -25.65 -8.56
C PRO A 701 -16.81 -26.01 -10.01
N GLN A 702 -17.61 -25.59 -10.99
CA GLN A 702 -17.35 -25.86 -12.41
C GLN A 702 -16.87 -24.65 -13.21
N LEU A 703 -16.82 -23.47 -12.60
CA LEU A 703 -16.50 -22.24 -13.30
C LEU A 703 -14.99 -22.19 -13.62
N GLY A 704 -14.64 -22.10 -14.90
CA GLY A 704 -13.25 -22.08 -15.37
C GLY A 704 -12.55 -23.44 -15.32
N VAL A 705 -13.23 -24.50 -14.93
CA VAL A 705 -12.67 -25.87 -14.89
C VAL A 705 -12.71 -26.47 -16.31
N PHE A 706 -11.77 -26.01 -17.18
CA PHE A 706 -11.69 -26.42 -18.57
C PHE A 706 -10.94 -27.75 -18.73
N THR A 707 -11.40 -28.79 -18.02
CA THR A 707 -10.83 -30.13 -18.09
C THR A 707 -11.89 -31.18 -17.85
N LYS A 708 -11.74 -32.35 -18.46
CA LYS A 708 -12.54 -33.54 -18.16
C LYS A 708 -11.95 -34.39 -17.04
N ARG A 709 -10.81 -33.98 -16.47
CA ARG A 709 -10.04 -34.70 -15.43
C ARG A 709 -9.77 -33.81 -14.22
N PRO A 710 -10.80 -33.25 -13.55
CA PRO A 710 -10.59 -32.40 -12.40
C PRO A 710 -9.79 -33.13 -11.31
N GLY A 711 -8.91 -32.40 -10.59
CA GLY A 711 -7.99 -32.96 -9.60
C GLY A 711 -6.74 -33.62 -10.19
N THR A 712 -6.48 -33.39 -11.49
CA THR A 712 -5.28 -33.86 -12.21
C THR A 712 -4.51 -32.63 -12.72
N LEU A 713 -3.22 -32.54 -12.44
CA LEU A 713 -2.42 -31.34 -12.76
C LEU A 713 -1.98 -31.40 -14.25
N THR A 714 -2.87 -30.92 -15.11
CA THR A 714 -2.67 -30.89 -16.57
C THR A 714 -2.73 -29.47 -17.10
N ASN A 715 -2.21 -29.24 -18.30
CA ASN A 715 -2.34 -27.97 -19.01
C ASN A 715 -3.69 -27.81 -19.74
N ASP A 716 -4.65 -28.69 -19.45
CA ASP A 716 -5.97 -28.73 -20.09
C ASP A 716 -6.69 -27.37 -20.10
N PHE A 717 -6.50 -26.55 -19.04
CA PHE A 717 -7.10 -25.23 -18.96
C PHE A 717 -6.74 -24.38 -20.21
N PHE A 718 -5.48 -24.32 -20.56
CA PHE A 718 -5.00 -23.52 -21.70
C PHE A 718 -5.38 -24.15 -23.03
N VAL A 719 -5.25 -25.47 -23.14
CA VAL A 719 -5.64 -26.19 -24.36
C VAL A 719 -7.11 -25.94 -24.69
N ASN A 720 -8.00 -26.05 -23.70
CA ASN A 720 -9.44 -25.91 -23.91
C ASN A 720 -9.90 -24.45 -23.98
N LEU A 721 -9.24 -23.51 -23.29
CA LEU A 721 -9.50 -22.09 -23.43
C LEU A 721 -9.23 -21.60 -24.87
N LEU A 722 -8.13 -22.06 -25.46
CA LEU A 722 -7.68 -21.65 -26.78
C LEU A 722 -8.23 -22.51 -27.93
N ASP A 723 -9.07 -23.53 -27.62
CA ASP A 723 -9.67 -24.41 -28.60
C ASP A 723 -10.55 -23.65 -29.60
N MET A 724 -10.18 -23.69 -30.88
CA MET A 724 -10.94 -23.03 -31.95
C MET A 724 -12.32 -23.65 -32.20
N GLY A 725 -12.56 -24.86 -31.73
CA GLY A 725 -13.87 -25.53 -31.76
C GLY A 725 -14.86 -24.97 -30.75
N THR A 726 -14.42 -24.06 -29.86
CA THR A 726 -15.25 -23.44 -28.84
C THR A 726 -15.60 -21.99 -29.20
N ASP A 727 -16.91 -21.66 -29.07
CA ASP A 727 -17.44 -20.30 -29.26
C ASP A 727 -17.90 -19.76 -27.91
N TRP A 728 -17.31 -18.64 -27.47
CA TRP A 728 -17.61 -18.04 -26.17
C TRP A 728 -18.71 -16.99 -26.26
N LYS A 729 -19.76 -17.12 -25.43
CA LYS A 729 -20.89 -16.20 -25.34
C LYS A 729 -21.18 -15.83 -23.90
N LYS A 730 -21.75 -14.65 -23.66
CA LYS A 730 -22.23 -14.28 -22.32
C LYS A 730 -23.31 -15.30 -21.91
N SER A 731 -23.25 -15.73 -20.67
CA SER A 731 -24.25 -16.62 -20.10
C SER A 731 -25.56 -15.87 -19.91
N PRO A 732 -26.71 -16.45 -20.30
CA PRO A 732 -28.00 -15.84 -20.01
C PRO A 732 -28.37 -15.87 -18.51
N ALA A 733 -27.69 -16.69 -17.73
CA ALA A 733 -27.95 -16.87 -16.31
C ALA A 733 -27.24 -15.82 -15.44
N CYS A 734 -26.05 -15.30 -15.88
CA CYS A 734 -25.26 -14.34 -15.12
C CYS A 734 -24.40 -13.50 -16.07
N GLU A 735 -24.47 -12.18 -15.96
CA GLU A 735 -23.75 -11.25 -16.84
C GLU A 735 -22.21 -11.32 -16.70
N HIS A 736 -21.71 -11.85 -15.58
CA HIS A 736 -20.28 -12.01 -15.29
C HIS A 736 -19.71 -13.34 -15.77
N PHE A 737 -20.58 -14.28 -16.25
CA PHE A 737 -20.19 -15.60 -16.68
C PHE A 737 -20.34 -15.77 -18.19
N PHE A 738 -19.62 -16.74 -18.72
CA PHE A 738 -19.61 -17.04 -20.15
C PHE A 738 -19.76 -18.54 -20.36
N GLU A 739 -20.40 -18.90 -21.48
CA GLU A 739 -20.57 -20.27 -21.92
C GLU A 739 -19.69 -20.51 -23.15
N GLY A 740 -18.76 -21.46 -23.03
CA GLY A 740 -18.00 -22.00 -24.15
C GLY A 740 -18.80 -23.10 -24.83
N ARG A 741 -19.29 -22.83 -26.03
CA ARG A 741 -20.16 -23.72 -26.79
C ARG A 741 -19.39 -24.38 -27.93
N ASP A 742 -19.69 -25.66 -28.18
CA ASP A 742 -19.20 -26.33 -29.37
C ASP A 742 -19.73 -25.63 -30.64
N ARG A 743 -18.84 -25.25 -31.56
CA ARG A 743 -19.24 -24.51 -32.78
C ARG A 743 -20.16 -25.26 -33.70
N LYS A 744 -20.09 -26.61 -33.68
CA LYS A 744 -20.87 -27.47 -34.56
C LYS A 744 -22.22 -27.80 -33.97
N THR A 745 -22.27 -28.14 -32.68
CA THR A 745 -23.50 -28.63 -32.05
C THR A 745 -24.24 -27.54 -31.27
N GLY A 746 -23.57 -26.43 -30.89
CA GLY A 746 -24.10 -25.38 -30.05
C GLY A 746 -24.23 -25.76 -28.56
N GLU A 747 -23.84 -26.98 -28.18
CA GLU A 747 -23.88 -27.46 -26.80
C GLU A 747 -22.84 -26.76 -25.92
N VAL A 748 -23.19 -26.48 -24.65
CA VAL A 748 -22.27 -25.90 -23.66
C VAL A 748 -21.23 -26.94 -23.25
N LYS A 749 -19.98 -26.66 -23.56
CA LYS A 749 -18.81 -27.48 -23.14
C LYS A 749 -18.24 -27.01 -21.82
N TRP A 750 -18.16 -25.71 -21.66
CA TRP A 750 -17.48 -25.04 -20.54
C TRP A 750 -18.29 -23.84 -20.05
N THR A 751 -18.08 -23.52 -18.79
CA THR A 751 -18.48 -22.20 -18.22
C THR A 751 -17.24 -21.49 -17.67
N GLY A 752 -17.09 -20.20 -17.95
CA GLY A 752 -15.94 -19.41 -17.52
C GLY A 752 -16.33 -18.02 -17.00
N SER A 753 -15.46 -17.42 -16.22
CA SER A 753 -15.57 -16.07 -15.74
C SER A 753 -14.74 -15.10 -16.61
N ARG A 754 -14.85 -13.80 -16.35
CA ARG A 754 -13.94 -12.80 -16.94
C ARG A 754 -12.48 -13.09 -16.59
N VAL A 755 -12.22 -13.54 -15.35
CA VAL A 755 -10.88 -13.95 -14.88
C VAL A 755 -10.32 -15.10 -15.72
N ASP A 756 -11.15 -16.03 -16.17
CA ASP A 756 -10.71 -17.14 -17.00
C ASP A 756 -10.46 -16.70 -18.44
N LEU A 757 -11.39 -15.91 -18.99
CA LEU A 757 -11.35 -15.54 -20.41
C LEU A 757 -10.31 -14.46 -20.73
N VAL A 758 -9.83 -13.69 -19.76
CA VAL A 758 -8.80 -12.69 -19.98
C VAL A 758 -7.49 -13.30 -20.49
N PHE A 759 -7.19 -14.56 -20.12
CA PHE A 759 -6.03 -15.31 -20.63
C PHE A 759 -6.12 -15.69 -22.10
N GLY A 760 -7.30 -15.64 -22.68
CA GLY A 760 -7.49 -15.83 -24.13
C GLY A 760 -7.70 -14.51 -24.89
N SER A 761 -8.03 -13.41 -24.20
CA SER A 761 -8.40 -12.12 -24.83
C SER A 761 -7.33 -11.04 -24.72
N ASN A 762 -6.63 -10.92 -23.59
CA ASN A 762 -5.50 -9.99 -23.46
C ASN A 762 -4.30 -10.55 -24.23
N SER A 763 -3.71 -9.77 -25.15
CA SER A 763 -2.67 -10.24 -26.07
C SER A 763 -1.42 -10.79 -25.38
N GLN A 764 -0.99 -10.18 -24.28
CA GLN A 764 0.17 -10.63 -23.52
C GLN A 764 -0.14 -11.91 -22.74
N LEU A 765 -1.26 -11.97 -22.03
CA LEU A 765 -1.69 -13.18 -21.31
C LEU A 765 -1.98 -14.33 -22.27
N ARG A 766 -2.55 -14.03 -23.45
CA ARG A 766 -2.77 -15.04 -24.49
C ARG A 766 -1.46 -15.66 -24.99
N ALA A 767 -0.46 -14.83 -25.26
CA ALA A 767 0.86 -15.34 -25.68
C ALA A 767 1.48 -16.29 -24.63
N ILE A 768 1.30 -15.98 -23.34
CA ILE A 768 1.75 -16.86 -22.23
C ILE A 768 0.88 -18.13 -22.18
N ALA A 769 -0.45 -18.00 -22.32
CA ALA A 769 -1.36 -19.13 -22.37
C ALA A 769 -1.06 -20.08 -23.53
N GLU A 770 -0.70 -19.56 -24.71
CA GLU A 770 -0.28 -20.34 -25.87
C GLU A 770 0.99 -21.16 -25.60
N ALA A 771 1.95 -20.59 -24.86
CA ALA A 771 3.17 -21.31 -24.45
C ALA A 771 2.84 -22.52 -23.55
N TYR A 772 1.85 -22.39 -22.66
CA TYR A 772 1.39 -23.50 -21.81
C TYR A 772 0.39 -24.44 -22.51
N GLY A 773 -0.34 -23.97 -23.51
CA GLY A 773 -1.29 -24.75 -24.30
C GLY A 773 -0.68 -25.61 -25.41
N SER A 774 0.63 -25.48 -25.68
CA SER A 774 1.33 -26.25 -26.70
C SER A 774 1.41 -27.75 -26.36
N ALA A 775 1.49 -28.60 -27.36
CA ALA A 775 1.42 -30.05 -27.19
C ALA A 775 2.58 -30.65 -26.38
N ASP A 776 3.73 -29.97 -26.34
CA ASP A 776 4.93 -30.33 -25.59
C ASP A 776 5.05 -29.63 -24.22
N ALA A 777 4.06 -28.81 -23.82
CA ALA A 777 4.16 -27.94 -22.67
C ALA A 777 3.76 -28.62 -21.32
N GLN A 778 3.22 -29.82 -21.32
CA GLN A 778 2.70 -30.46 -20.10
C GLN A 778 3.74 -30.52 -18.96
N GLN A 779 4.97 -30.99 -19.26
CA GLN A 779 6.03 -31.08 -18.24
C GLN A 779 6.47 -29.70 -17.76
N LYS A 780 6.63 -28.73 -18.70
CA LYS A 780 6.96 -27.35 -18.36
C LYS A 780 5.92 -26.74 -17.45
N PHE A 781 4.63 -26.90 -17.78
CA PHE A 781 3.52 -26.40 -16.98
C PHE A 781 3.57 -26.94 -15.56
N VAL A 782 3.76 -28.26 -15.37
CA VAL A 782 3.86 -28.88 -14.06
C VAL A 782 5.05 -28.36 -13.28
N ASN A 783 6.23 -28.23 -13.91
CA ASN A 783 7.43 -27.74 -13.24
C ASN A 783 7.26 -26.26 -12.80
N ASP A 784 6.74 -25.43 -13.67
CA ASP A 784 6.53 -24.01 -13.38
C ASP A 784 5.46 -23.83 -12.29
N PHE A 785 4.36 -24.63 -12.33
CA PHE A 785 3.36 -24.61 -11.27
C PHE A 785 3.96 -24.96 -9.91
N VAL A 786 4.77 -26.03 -9.83
CA VAL A 786 5.46 -26.46 -8.61
C VAL A 786 6.40 -25.37 -8.10
N ALA A 787 7.16 -24.74 -8.99
CA ALA A 787 8.09 -23.66 -8.62
C ALA A 787 7.34 -22.46 -8.01
N VAL A 788 6.28 -22.01 -8.68
CA VAL A 788 5.48 -20.87 -8.20
C VAL A 788 4.69 -21.20 -6.94
N TRP A 789 4.15 -22.43 -6.84
CA TRP A 789 3.53 -22.90 -5.61
C TRP A 789 4.49 -22.84 -4.43
N ASN A 790 5.70 -23.37 -4.59
CA ASN A 790 6.74 -23.30 -3.56
C ASN A 790 7.08 -21.84 -3.20
N LYS A 791 7.14 -20.94 -4.18
CA LYS A 791 7.33 -19.51 -3.94
C LYS A 791 6.24 -18.95 -3.04
N VAL A 792 4.94 -19.17 -3.39
CA VAL A 792 3.82 -18.62 -2.60
C VAL A 792 3.79 -19.19 -1.19
N MET A 793 4.02 -20.49 -1.03
CA MET A 793 4.04 -21.15 0.29
C MET A 793 5.17 -20.64 1.21
N ASN A 794 6.20 -19.99 0.67
CA ASN A 794 7.36 -19.52 1.43
C ASN A 794 7.54 -17.99 1.40
N LEU A 795 6.58 -17.19 0.93
CA LEU A 795 6.72 -15.74 0.85
C LEU A 795 6.98 -15.08 2.21
N ASP A 796 6.45 -15.63 3.27
CA ASP A 796 6.59 -15.16 4.65
C ASP A 796 7.76 -15.82 5.41
N ARG A 797 8.56 -16.69 4.78
CA ARG A 797 9.70 -17.38 5.37
C ARG A 797 11.00 -16.58 5.22
N PHE A 798 11.09 -15.50 6.01
CA PHE A 798 12.25 -14.61 6.03
C PHE A 798 13.50 -15.24 6.68
N ASP A 799 13.33 -16.37 7.32
CA ASP A 799 14.37 -17.18 7.96
C ASP A 799 15.17 -18.07 6.99
N LEU A 800 14.67 -18.31 5.76
CA LEU A 800 15.30 -19.20 4.79
C LEU A 800 16.48 -18.60 4.02
N GLY A 801 17.06 -17.49 4.48
CA GLY A 801 18.29 -16.92 3.93
C GLY A 801 18.23 -16.39 2.51
N GLN A 802 17.06 -16.31 1.90
CA GLN A 802 16.88 -15.72 0.57
C GLN A 802 17.03 -14.20 0.67
N THR A 803 17.84 -13.62 -0.19
CA THR A 803 17.95 -12.18 -0.33
C THR A 803 16.60 -11.56 -0.69
N LEU A 804 16.29 -10.38 -0.15
CA LEU A 804 15.06 -9.62 -0.47
C LEU A 804 14.89 -9.42 -1.98
N ALA A 805 15.99 -9.36 -2.74
CA ALA A 805 16.00 -9.25 -4.20
C ALA A 805 15.46 -10.51 -4.92
N SER A 806 15.63 -11.70 -4.36
CA SER A 806 15.17 -12.96 -4.98
C SER A 806 13.71 -13.30 -4.68
N ARG A 807 13.03 -12.48 -3.87
CA ARG A 807 11.61 -12.65 -3.49
C ARG A 807 10.68 -11.61 -4.14
N ARG A 808 11.21 -10.77 -5.03
CA ARG A 808 10.45 -9.79 -5.82
C ARG A 808 10.17 -10.29 -7.23
#